data_eca9de6123d7dde45af5a190b899051a
#
_entry.id   eca9de6123d7dde45af5a190b899051a
#
_cell.length_a   1.000
_cell.length_b   1.000
_cell.length_c   1.000
_cell.angle_alpha   90.00
_cell.angle_beta   90.00
_cell.angle_gamma   90.00
#
_symmetry.space_group_name_H-M   'P 1'
#
loop_
_entity.id
_entity.type
_entity.pdbx_description
1 polymer ?
#
loop_
_entity_poly.entity_id
_entity_poly.type
_entity_poly.pdbx_seq_one_letter_code
_entity_poly.pdbx_strand_id
1 'polypeptide(L)'
;MANKDIRLRIDELSSSIGVFKGLDIQIGRVMDEEWEEPMGPTPKPSVGTLRDWDRRLLTRYKPFYMPFCDLCCLCTYGKCDLTGDKKGACGLTMASQQSRIVLIACCIGASTHAAHGRHMLNHLMEEYGRDTPLEVALNTNVEAPHVRLVCGYKPKTIGDLGEALDYVESQIVQLVAAAHTGQEGDSIDFESKAFHAGMLDHVALEVADLMQIATLGLPKGDPEAPLAELGYGTINPDKPVIMCIGHNVLPSVDIIDYLMDHSLFDQVEVGGLCCTAHDMSRYNKRSKIVGPISWQLKFIKSGIPDLIVVDEQCIRTDVLDQARQIGVPVLATSEKSCLGLPDRTRDPAEAVVNDLVSGMSPGALVTEPRKVGEIAVKTAMAVRKKRGDKKLVDLGDLKEIASKCRTCMECIRACPNNLAIMDAMVAAKEGDYGPLAALNDLCVGCGRCESACPADLPMVTMITQASKEELVNEKYPIRVGRGAIQDVEIREVGSPIVFGEIPGVVALVGCANYPAGVGDVAAIAEEFLKRRFIVVASGCSAMNIAMTRDEEGQNLYEKYPGNFDAGGLVNVGSCVSNSHITGAAIKIANIFAKRPLRANYEEIADYIYNRVGAVGVAWGAMSQKAAAIAAGCWRLGIPVIVGPHGSKYRRMLLGDKDKEDDWKIFNARDGQEVYVGPAPEHLFYAAETLEEALVMIAKLAMRPNDTSKGRAVKLSHYIDLHKKHYGAMPDDLHLFVRRGQDIPFTMKDEIMKILEAKGWVEDRIASPDPTLLRRMVRRRE
;
A
#
# COMPACT_ATOMS: atom_id res chain seq x y z
N MET A 1 -34.60 -7.64 -22.16
CA MET A 1 -34.82 -6.19 -22.19
C MET A 1 -35.00 -5.73 -23.63
N ALA A 2 -35.96 -4.87 -23.89
CA ALA A 2 -36.30 -4.49 -25.26
C ALA A 2 -35.22 -3.59 -25.87
N ASN A 3 -34.70 -3.99 -27.04
CA ASN A 3 -33.87 -3.14 -27.89
C ASN A 3 -34.63 -1.83 -28.14
N LYS A 4 -34.16 -0.72 -27.54
CA LYS A 4 -34.64 0.61 -27.91
C LYS A 4 -33.72 1.15 -28.99
N ASP A 5 -34.08 0.92 -30.26
CA ASP A 5 -33.50 1.65 -31.36
C ASP A 5 -33.90 3.11 -31.21
N ILE A 6 -32.94 3.98 -31.10
CA ILE A 6 -33.16 5.44 -31.11
C ILE A 6 -33.15 5.88 -32.56
N ARG A 7 -34.32 6.37 -33.04
CA ARG A 7 -34.44 6.94 -34.35
C ARG A 7 -34.76 8.42 -34.22
N LEU A 8 -33.84 9.27 -34.71
CA LEU A 8 -34.00 10.70 -34.71
C LEU A 8 -34.32 11.14 -36.13
N ARG A 9 -35.50 11.70 -36.35
CA ARG A 9 -35.87 12.35 -37.62
C ARG A 9 -35.88 13.85 -37.46
N ILE A 10 -35.09 14.54 -38.26
CA ILE A 10 -35.03 15.97 -38.30
C ILE A 10 -35.41 16.41 -39.72
N ASP A 11 -36.61 17.02 -39.85
CA ASP A 11 -37.13 17.43 -41.15
C ASP A 11 -36.28 18.54 -41.77
N GLU A 12 -35.80 19.48 -40.98
CA GLU A 12 -34.91 20.52 -41.41
C GLU A 12 -34.00 21.00 -40.27
N LEU A 13 -32.69 21.03 -40.52
CA LEU A 13 -31.68 21.58 -39.62
C LEU A 13 -30.98 22.73 -40.39
N SER A 14 -31.16 23.97 -39.95
CA SER A 14 -30.49 25.14 -40.49
C SER A 14 -29.35 25.57 -39.59
N SER A 15 -28.17 25.75 -40.15
CA SER A 15 -26.97 26.18 -39.46
C SER A 15 -26.17 27.18 -40.33
N SER A 16 -25.14 27.83 -39.78
CA SER A 16 -24.24 28.73 -40.50
C SER A 16 -23.47 28.05 -41.65
N ILE A 17 -23.45 26.72 -41.70
CA ILE A 17 -22.76 25.94 -42.75
C ILE A 17 -23.72 25.38 -43.78
N GLY A 18 -25.05 25.53 -43.63
CA GLY A 18 -26.04 25.07 -44.57
C GLY A 18 -27.36 24.62 -43.96
N VAL A 19 -28.28 24.23 -44.84
CA VAL A 19 -29.57 23.64 -44.47
C VAL A 19 -29.58 22.18 -44.85
N PHE A 20 -29.81 21.30 -43.84
CA PHE A 20 -29.92 19.87 -44.01
C PHE A 20 -31.41 19.48 -43.91
N LYS A 21 -31.95 18.80 -44.93
CA LYS A 21 -33.35 18.36 -44.95
C LYS A 21 -33.45 16.86 -44.94
N GLY A 22 -34.43 16.34 -44.17
CA GLY A 22 -34.73 14.91 -44.11
C GLY A 22 -33.64 14.06 -43.46
N LEU A 23 -32.97 14.58 -42.43
CA LEU A 23 -31.97 13.83 -41.70
C LEU A 23 -32.63 12.71 -40.87
N ASP A 24 -32.36 11.48 -41.23
CA ASP A 24 -32.82 10.28 -40.49
C ASP A 24 -31.59 9.59 -39.88
N ILE A 25 -31.41 9.74 -38.57
CA ILE A 25 -30.32 9.14 -37.82
C ILE A 25 -30.89 7.93 -37.07
N GLN A 26 -30.48 6.75 -37.46
CA GLN A 26 -30.79 5.54 -36.74
C GLN A 26 -29.54 5.12 -35.90
N ILE A 27 -29.65 5.20 -34.60
CA ILE A 27 -28.63 4.70 -33.70
C ILE A 27 -29.09 3.30 -33.29
N GLY A 28 -28.55 2.29 -33.97
CA GLY A 28 -28.91 0.89 -33.77
C GLY A 28 -28.46 0.31 -32.43
N ARG A 29 -27.49 0.90 -31.82
CA ARG A 29 -27.06 0.69 -30.41
C ARG A 29 -26.25 1.89 -29.99
N VAL A 30 -26.72 2.64 -29.04
CA VAL A 30 -25.80 3.28 -28.09
C VAL A 30 -25.13 2.09 -27.43
N MET A 31 -23.81 1.96 -27.53
CA MET A 31 -23.11 0.92 -26.79
C MET A 31 -23.33 1.23 -25.32
N ASP A 32 -24.43 0.74 -24.80
CA ASP A 32 -24.56 0.49 -23.40
C ASP A 32 -23.43 -0.47 -23.06
N GLU A 33 -22.74 -0.27 -21.99
CA GLU A 33 -21.61 -1.08 -21.55
C GLU A 33 -21.96 -2.57 -21.29
N GLU A 34 -23.17 -2.98 -21.59
CA GLU A 34 -23.65 -4.36 -21.55
C GLU A 34 -23.27 -5.17 -22.80
N TRP A 35 -22.12 -4.92 -23.39
CA TRP A 35 -21.54 -5.94 -24.25
C TRP A 35 -21.20 -7.14 -23.38
N GLU A 36 -21.95 -8.24 -23.55
CA GLU A 36 -21.64 -9.49 -22.86
C GLU A 36 -20.27 -9.99 -23.32
N GLU A 37 -19.26 -9.54 -22.59
CA GLU A 37 -17.91 -10.04 -22.74
C GLU A 37 -17.94 -11.55 -22.51
N PRO A 38 -17.33 -12.37 -23.40
CA PRO A 38 -17.32 -13.82 -23.21
C PRO A 38 -16.66 -14.19 -21.89
N MET A 39 -17.28 -15.09 -21.14
CA MET A 39 -16.68 -15.62 -19.91
C MET A 39 -15.36 -16.31 -20.24
N GLY A 40 -14.31 -15.96 -19.52
CA GLY A 40 -13.00 -16.62 -19.60
C GLY A 40 -13.00 -18.00 -18.89
N PRO A 41 -11.87 -18.70 -18.95
CA PRO A 41 -11.77 -20.07 -18.43
C PRO A 41 -11.61 -20.18 -16.92
N THR A 42 -11.42 -19.07 -16.20
CA THR A 42 -11.01 -19.07 -14.78
C THR A 42 -11.94 -18.29 -13.85
N PRO A 43 -13.27 -18.50 -13.89
CA PRO A 43 -14.18 -17.84 -12.96
C PRO A 43 -13.96 -18.35 -11.54
N LYS A 44 -13.87 -17.43 -10.57
CA LYS A 44 -13.67 -17.72 -9.13
C LYS A 44 -12.64 -18.83 -8.90
N PRO A 45 -11.36 -18.62 -9.30
CA PRO A 45 -10.35 -19.68 -9.24
C PRO A 45 -10.15 -20.18 -7.82
N SER A 46 -10.11 -21.50 -7.67
CA SER A 46 -9.74 -22.17 -6.42
C SER A 46 -8.22 -22.16 -6.24
N VAL A 47 -7.75 -22.62 -5.08
CA VAL A 47 -6.31 -22.76 -4.78
C VAL A 47 -5.54 -23.61 -5.81
N GLY A 48 -6.22 -24.49 -6.54
CA GLY A 48 -5.62 -25.33 -7.56
C GLY A 48 -5.74 -24.79 -8.99
N THR A 49 -6.65 -23.85 -9.27
CA THR A 49 -7.03 -23.48 -10.64
C THR A 49 -5.91 -22.83 -11.43
N LEU A 50 -5.16 -21.90 -10.83
CA LEU A 50 -4.09 -21.17 -11.52
C LEU A 50 -2.69 -21.76 -11.27
N ARG A 51 -2.58 -22.96 -10.70
CA ARG A 51 -1.27 -23.60 -10.38
C ARG A 51 -0.37 -23.76 -11.58
N ASP A 52 -0.90 -24.11 -12.75
CA ASP A 52 -0.09 -24.27 -13.96
C ASP A 52 0.46 -22.92 -14.44
N TRP A 53 -0.29 -21.85 -14.29
CA TRP A 53 0.20 -20.49 -14.52
C TRP A 53 1.30 -20.12 -13.53
N ASP A 54 1.06 -20.29 -12.25
CA ASP A 54 2.03 -20.01 -11.20
C ASP A 54 3.33 -20.81 -11.40
N ARG A 55 3.23 -22.10 -11.70
CA ARG A 55 4.41 -22.93 -11.99
C ARG A 55 5.20 -22.45 -13.20
N ARG A 56 4.53 -21.99 -14.26
CA ARG A 56 5.22 -21.38 -15.42
C ARG A 56 6.02 -20.13 -15.05
N LEU A 57 5.50 -19.34 -14.11
CA LEU A 57 6.24 -18.20 -13.56
C LEU A 57 7.35 -18.67 -12.62
N LEU A 58 7.02 -19.44 -11.59
CA LEU A 58 7.90 -19.79 -10.47
C LEU A 58 9.05 -20.71 -10.87
N THR A 59 8.87 -21.61 -11.87
CA THR A 59 9.96 -22.48 -12.35
C THR A 59 11.13 -21.73 -13.00
N ARG A 60 10.95 -20.47 -13.34
CA ARG A 60 12.03 -19.61 -13.87
C ARG A 60 12.97 -19.11 -12.79
N TYR A 61 12.58 -19.23 -11.52
CA TYR A 61 13.23 -18.63 -10.38
C TYR A 61 13.52 -19.68 -9.31
N LYS A 62 14.44 -19.37 -8.40
CA LYS A 62 14.67 -20.18 -7.20
C LYS A 62 13.57 -19.92 -6.17
N PRO A 63 13.32 -20.86 -5.25
CA PRO A 63 12.34 -20.67 -4.18
C PRO A 63 12.57 -19.42 -3.35
N PHE A 64 11.51 -18.88 -2.78
CA PHE A 64 11.58 -17.77 -1.82
C PHE A 64 12.44 -18.15 -0.61
N TYR A 65 13.06 -17.14 -0.01
CA TYR A 65 13.94 -17.32 1.12
C TYR A 65 13.47 -16.54 2.36
N MET A 66 13.40 -17.25 3.48
CA MET A 66 13.06 -16.69 4.80
C MET A 66 14.09 -17.15 5.84
N PRO A 67 15.06 -16.32 6.24
CA PRO A 67 16.16 -16.72 7.13
C PRO A 67 15.76 -17.18 8.53
N PHE A 68 14.53 -17.04 8.95
CA PHE A 68 14.07 -17.57 10.25
C PHE A 68 13.70 -19.05 10.23
N CYS A 69 13.78 -19.70 9.09
CA CYS A 69 13.18 -21.00 8.89
C CYS A 69 14.16 -22.15 9.02
N ASP A 70 15.34 -21.90 9.60
CA ASP A 70 16.29 -22.96 9.99
C ASP A 70 15.75 -23.87 11.10
N LEU A 71 14.80 -23.37 11.88
CA LEU A 71 14.08 -24.12 12.90
C LEU A 71 12.58 -24.05 12.67
N CYS A 72 11.92 -25.22 12.67
CA CYS A 72 10.46 -25.28 12.68
C CYS A 72 9.95 -25.65 14.09
N CYS A 73 9.08 -24.80 14.63
CA CYS A 73 8.44 -24.95 15.95
C CYS A 73 6.91 -24.94 15.85
N LEU A 74 6.32 -25.22 14.69
CA LEU A 74 4.87 -25.09 14.48
C LEU A 74 4.05 -26.28 15.00
N CYS A 75 4.68 -27.33 15.51
CA CYS A 75 3.99 -28.46 16.11
C CYS A 75 4.77 -29.01 17.31
N THR A 76 4.15 -29.95 18.03
CA THR A 76 4.72 -30.56 19.24
C THR A 76 5.91 -31.49 19.00
N TYR A 77 6.15 -31.93 17.74
CA TYR A 77 7.36 -32.69 17.41
C TYR A 77 8.64 -31.82 17.38
N GLY A 78 8.48 -30.53 17.07
CA GLY A 78 9.60 -29.59 16.95
C GLY A 78 10.11 -29.16 18.33
N LYS A 79 11.32 -28.68 18.38
CA LYS A 79 12.10 -27.97 17.32
C LYS A 79 12.68 -28.95 16.28
N CYS A 80 12.36 -28.75 15.02
CA CYS A 80 13.04 -29.43 13.92
C CYS A 80 14.11 -28.50 13.35
N ASP A 81 15.35 -28.99 13.30
CA ASP A 81 16.45 -28.33 12.62
C ASP A 81 16.36 -28.64 11.12
N LEU A 82 16.19 -27.60 10.30
CA LEU A 82 16.04 -27.70 8.84
C LEU A 82 17.28 -27.23 8.07
N THR A 83 18.39 -26.98 8.78
CA THR A 83 19.63 -26.51 8.12
C THR A 83 20.21 -27.54 7.17
N GLY A 84 20.72 -27.09 6.02
CA GLY A 84 21.23 -27.96 4.96
C GLY A 84 20.12 -28.83 4.38
N ASP A 85 20.38 -30.13 4.24
CA ASP A 85 19.44 -31.12 3.69
C ASP A 85 18.58 -31.81 4.73
N LYS A 86 18.58 -31.32 5.98
CA LYS A 86 17.77 -31.90 7.05
C LYS A 86 16.29 -31.66 6.81
N LYS A 87 15.49 -32.61 7.28
CA LYS A 87 14.04 -32.56 7.18
C LYS A 87 13.40 -32.53 8.55
N GLY A 88 12.28 -31.85 8.67
CA GLY A 88 11.44 -31.93 9.83
C GLY A 88 10.83 -33.31 10.02
N ALA A 89 10.29 -33.60 11.20
CA ALA A 89 9.62 -34.86 11.51
C ALA A 89 8.43 -35.17 10.56
N CYS A 90 7.83 -34.15 9.96
CA CYS A 90 6.81 -34.29 8.93
C CYS A 90 7.34 -34.36 7.50
N GLY A 91 8.66 -34.40 7.30
CA GLY A 91 9.30 -34.41 5.99
C GLY A 91 9.56 -33.04 5.38
N LEU A 92 9.19 -31.96 6.06
CA LEU A 92 9.33 -30.58 5.59
C LEU A 92 10.81 -30.21 5.39
N THR A 93 11.11 -29.61 4.25
CA THR A 93 12.45 -29.06 3.94
C THR A 93 12.53 -27.57 4.33
N MET A 94 13.75 -27.01 4.32
CA MET A 94 13.98 -25.57 4.51
C MET A 94 13.20 -24.75 3.48
N ALA A 95 13.30 -25.09 2.20
CA ALA A 95 12.62 -24.37 1.10
C ALA A 95 11.09 -24.39 1.29
N SER A 96 10.52 -25.54 1.63
CA SER A 96 9.08 -25.65 1.88
C SER A 96 8.65 -24.86 3.13
N GLN A 97 9.48 -24.83 4.19
CA GLN A 97 9.20 -24.02 5.38
C GLN A 97 9.21 -22.52 5.08
N GLN A 98 10.19 -22.07 4.31
CA GLN A 98 10.29 -20.66 3.88
C GLN A 98 9.05 -20.24 3.10
N SER A 99 8.66 -21.01 2.10
CA SER A 99 7.49 -20.75 1.28
C SER A 99 6.20 -20.79 2.09
N ARG A 100 6.08 -21.72 3.06
CA ARG A 100 4.94 -21.76 3.97
C ARG A 100 4.83 -20.53 4.85
N ILE A 101 5.93 -20.00 5.35
CA ILE A 101 5.92 -18.75 6.14
C ILE A 101 5.53 -17.55 5.28
N VAL A 102 5.99 -17.48 4.03
CA VAL A 102 5.54 -16.45 3.07
C VAL A 102 4.03 -16.56 2.82
N LEU A 103 3.51 -17.79 2.63
CA LEU A 103 2.07 -18.03 2.50
C LEU A 103 1.31 -17.51 3.73
N ILE A 104 1.76 -17.84 4.94
CA ILE A 104 1.14 -17.37 6.18
C ILE A 104 1.13 -15.84 6.25
N ALA A 105 2.23 -15.17 5.91
CA ALA A 105 2.30 -13.71 5.87
C ALA A 105 1.30 -13.13 4.86
N CYS A 106 1.19 -13.71 3.67
CA CYS A 106 0.21 -13.29 2.66
C CYS A 106 -1.23 -13.52 3.13
N CYS A 107 -1.51 -14.65 3.80
CA CYS A 107 -2.84 -14.92 4.37
C CYS A 107 -3.21 -13.91 5.47
N ILE A 108 -2.26 -13.54 6.34
CA ILE A 108 -2.48 -12.50 7.36
C ILE A 108 -2.85 -11.17 6.69
N GLY A 109 -2.11 -10.76 5.65
CA GLY A 109 -2.38 -9.54 4.90
C GLY A 109 -3.76 -9.57 4.24
N ALA A 110 -4.06 -10.61 3.48
CA ALA A 110 -5.33 -10.77 2.76
C ALA A 110 -6.53 -10.83 3.71
N SER A 111 -6.42 -11.60 4.80
CA SER A 111 -7.47 -11.67 5.82
C SER A 111 -7.74 -10.33 6.49
N THR A 112 -6.69 -9.51 6.66
CA THR A 112 -6.81 -8.19 7.26
C THR A 112 -7.66 -7.26 6.39
N HIS A 113 -7.45 -7.25 5.07
CA HIS A 113 -8.23 -6.45 4.13
C HIS A 113 -9.64 -7.04 3.92
N ALA A 114 -9.78 -8.36 3.83
CA ALA A 114 -11.08 -9.00 3.72
C ALA A 114 -11.96 -8.70 4.95
N ALA A 115 -11.40 -8.77 6.16
CA ALA A 115 -12.11 -8.44 7.39
C ALA A 115 -12.51 -6.95 7.47
N HIS A 116 -11.70 -6.05 6.92
CA HIS A 116 -12.08 -4.63 6.75
C HIS A 116 -13.30 -4.52 5.82
N GLY A 117 -13.20 -5.10 4.63
CA GLY A 117 -14.32 -5.10 3.67
C GLY A 117 -15.59 -5.72 4.27
N ARG A 118 -15.46 -6.81 5.03
CA ARG A 118 -16.61 -7.47 5.70
C ARG A 118 -17.25 -6.59 6.76
N HIS A 119 -16.47 -5.90 7.58
CA HIS A 119 -17.00 -4.97 8.59
C HIS A 119 -17.81 -3.85 7.92
N MET A 120 -17.26 -3.23 6.89
CA MET A 120 -17.98 -2.22 6.12
C MET A 120 -19.25 -2.77 5.45
N LEU A 121 -19.13 -3.92 4.79
CA LEU A 121 -20.23 -4.55 4.09
C LEU A 121 -21.42 -4.83 5.02
N ASN A 122 -21.17 -5.42 6.18
CA ASN A 122 -22.21 -5.73 7.15
C ASN A 122 -22.96 -4.48 7.58
N HIS A 123 -22.23 -3.42 7.95
CA HIS A 123 -22.84 -2.15 8.32
C HIS A 123 -23.68 -1.55 7.17
N LEU A 124 -23.13 -1.52 5.97
CA LEU A 124 -23.81 -0.92 4.82
C LEU A 124 -25.01 -1.77 4.34
N MET A 125 -24.96 -3.09 4.48
CA MET A 125 -26.11 -3.95 4.21
C MET A 125 -27.25 -3.75 5.22
N GLU A 126 -26.94 -3.51 6.48
CA GLU A 126 -27.93 -3.17 7.52
C GLU A 126 -28.57 -1.80 7.26
N GLU A 127 -27.77 -0.84 6.79
CA GLU A 127 -28.23 0.54 6.59
C GLU A 127 -28.99 0.73 5.27
N TYR A 128 -28.44 0.25 4.17
CA TYR A 128 -28.97 0.51 2.82
C TYR A 128 -29.69 -0.68 2.21
N GLY A 129 -29.42 -1.88 2.69
CA GLY A 129 -29.97 -3.12 2.14
C GLY A 129 -29.06 -3.76 1.08
N ARG A 130 -29.20 -5.09 0.93
CA ARG A 130 -28.38 -5.92 0.03
C ARG A 130 -28.52 -5.54 -1.45
N ASP A 131 -29.75 -5.17 -1.86
CA ASP A 131 -30.08 -4.91 -3.26
C ASP A 131 -29.82 -3.48 -3.70
N THR A 132 -29.21 -2.65 -2.83
CA THR A 132 -28.88 -1.26 -3.13
C THR A 132 -27.88 -1.21 -4.29
N PRO A 133 -28.23 -0.49 -5.38
CA PRO A 133 -27.34 -0.34 -6.52
C PRO A 133 -26.09 0.44 -6.18
N LEU A 134 -24.93 -0.01 -6.66
CA LEU A 134 -23.66 0.67 -6.43
C LEU A 134 -23.55 2.05 -7.12
N GLU A 135 -24.42 2.33 -8.09
CA GLU A 135 -24.43 3.57 -8.86
C GLU A 135 -25.20 4.72 -8.18
N VAL A 136 -26.04 4.41 -7.21
CA VAL A 136 -26.99 5.39 -6.61
C VAL A 136 -26.30 6.58 -5.95
N ALA A 137 -25.20 6.34 -5.24
CA ALA A 137 -24.54 7.40 -4.48
C ALA A 137 -23.80 8.43 -5.35
N LEU A 138 -23.38 8.07 -6.56
CA LEU A 138 -22.46 8.88 -7.37
C LEU A 138 -22.92 9.15 -8.82
N ASN A 139 -24.04 8.59 -9.26
CA ASN A 139 -24.48 8.62 -10.67
C ASN A 139 -23.37 8.16 -11.66
N THR A 140 -22.46 7.29 -11.24
CA THR A 140 -21.32 6.82 -12.02
C THR A 140 -21.28 5.30 -12.01
N ASN A 141 -20.88 4.71 -13.14
CA ASN A 141 -20.65 3.28 -13.21
C ASN A 141 -19.50 2.87 -12.31
N VAL A 142 -19.72 1.87 -11.45
CA VAL A 142 -18.68 1.28 -10.63
C VAL A 142 -17.87 0.31 -11.48
N GLU A 143 -16.58 0.57 -11.60
CA GLU A 143 -15.65 -0.31 -12.27
C GLU A 143 -14.96 -1.21 -11.25
N ALA A 144 -14.92 -2.50 -11.53
CA ALA A 144 -14.38 -3.52 -10.63
C ALA A 144 -13.50 -4.51 -11.40
N PRO A 145 -12.30 -4.09 -11.84
CA PRO A 145 -11.46 -4.95 -12.68
C PRO A 145 -11.04 -6.26 -12.00
N HIS A 146 -10.77 -6.28 -10.69
CA HIS A 146 -10.39 -7.51 -10.00
C HIS A 146 -11.57 -8.44 -9.77
N VAL A 147 -12.73 -7.93 -9.34
CA VAL A 147 -13.95 -8.75 -9.21
C VAL A 147 -14.32 -9.35 -10.55
N ARG A 148 -14.28 -8.58 -11.63
CA ARG A 148 -14.56 -9.08 -12.99
C ARG A 148 -13.55 -10.13 -13.44
N LEU A 149 -12.27 -9.88 -13.18
CA LEU A 149 -11.17 -10.77 -13.56
C LEU A 149 -11.24 -12.11 -12.81
N VAL A 150 -11.53 -12.08 -11.52
CA VAL A 150 -11.47 -13.25 -10.65
C VAL A 150 -12.84 -13.92 -10.52
N CYS A 151 -13.88 -13.16 -10.19
CA CYS A 151 -15.21 -13.70 -9.96
C CYS A 151 -16.04 -13.86 -11.25
N GLY A 152 -15.70 -13.13 -12.31
CA GLY A 152 -16.32 -13.27 -13.62
C GLY A 152 -17.63 -12.49 -13.81
N TYR A 153 -17.91 -11.51 -12.94
CA TYR A 153 -19.08 -10.63 -13.08
C TYR A 153 -18.72 -9.18 -12.69
N LYS A 154 -19.48 -8.22 -13.21
CA LYS A 154 -19.43 -6.81 -12.80
C LYS A 154 -20.42 -6.64 -11.64
N PRO A 155 -19.97 -6.21 -10.44
CA PRO A 155 -20.90 -6.03 -9.33
C PRO A 155 -21.85 -4.86 -9.61
N LYS A 156 -23.14 -5.06 -9.35
CA LYS A 156 -24.22 -4.09 -9.56
C LYS A 156 -24.85 -3.61 -8.26
N THR A 157 -24.73 -4.41 -7.20
CA THR A 157 -25.32 -4.14 -5.89
C THR A 157 -24.30 -4.35 -4.77
N ILE A 158 -24.62 -3.85 -3.59
CA ILE A 158 -23.85 -4.14 -2.38
C ILE A 158 -23.75 -5.64 -2.14
N GLY A 159 -24.83 -6.38 -2.43
CA GLY A 159 -24.87 -7.85 -2.33
C GLY A 159 -23.86 -8.56 -3.21
N ASP A 160 -23.63 -8.07 -4.42
CA ASP A 160 -22.65 -8.65 -5.34
C ASP A 160 -21.20 -8.50 -4.80
N LEU A 161 -20.91 -7.38 -4.13
CA LEU A 161 -19.63 -7.20 -3.43
C LEU A 161 -19.52 -8.19 -2.26
N GLY A 162 -20.63 -8.49 -1.58
CA GLY A 162 -20.70 -9.52 -0.55
C GLY A 162 -20.35 -10.92 -1.07
N GLU A 163 -20.87 -11.29 -2.24
CA GLU A 163 -20.53 -12.57 -2.86
C GLU A 163 -19.05 -12.68 -3.23
N ALA A 164 -18.41 -11.58 -3.63
CA ALA A 164 -16.99 -11.55 -3.88
C ALA A 164 -16.20 -11.75 -2.57
N LEU A 165 -16.60 -11.14 -1.46
CA LEU A 165 -15.98 -11.37 -0.16
C LEU A 165 -16.21 -12.78 0.38
N ASP A 166 -17.41 -13.37 0.20
CA ASP A 166 -17.68 -14.75 0.60
C ASP A 166 -16.71 -15.73 -0.10
N TYR A 167 -16.44 -15.49 -1.40
CA TYR A 167 -15.42 -16.22 -2.13
C TYR A 167 -14.03 -16.02 -1.53
N VAL A 168 -13.59 -14.76 -1.30
CA VAL A 168 -12.28 -14.43 -0.74
C VAL A 168 -12.08 -15.12 0.60
N GLU A 169 -13.02 -14.98 1.52
CA GLU A 169 -12.94 -15.52 2.87
C GLU A 169 -12.88 -17.06 2.85
N SER A 170 -13.69 -17.70 2.02
CA SER A 170 -13.67 -19.16 1.88
C SER A 170 -12.33 -19.67 1.37
N GLN A 171 -11.71 -18.95 0.43
CA GLN A 171 -10.39 -19.30 -0.10
C GLN A 171 -9.27 -19.07 0.92
N ILE A 172 -9.33 -17.99 1.71
CA ILE A 172 -8.37 -17.75 2.80
C ILE A 172 -8.39 -18.90 3.80
N VAL A 173 -9.57 -19.41 4.17
CA VAL A 173 -9.69 -20.58 5.04
C VAL A 173 -8.96 -21.79 4.45
N GLN A 174 -9.12 -22.06 3.14
CA GLN A 174 -8.43 -23.16 2.47
C GLN A 174 -6.90 -22.96 2.46
N LEU A 175 -6.44 -21.73 2.24
CA LEU A 175 -5.00 -21.40 2.24
C LEU A 175 -4.36 -21.57 3.62
N VAL A 176 -5.03 -21.11 4.66
CA VAL A 176 -4.56 -21.30 6.04
C VAL A 176 -4.56 -22.79 6.42
N ALA A 177 -5.59 -23.54 6.01
CA ALA A 177 -5.64 -24.98 6.21
C ALA A 177 -4.48 -25.71 5.49
N ALA A 178 -4.14 -25.27 4.27
CA ALA A 178 -3.00 -25.82 3.51
C ALA A 178 -1.64 -25.54 4.17
N ALA A 179 -1.54 -24.49 4.99
CA ALA A 179 -0.33 -24.20 5.77
C ALA A 179 -0.17 -25.12 7.01
N HIS A 180 -1.12 -26.02 7.26
CA HIS A 180 -1.07 -27.02 8.34
C HIS A 180 0.13 -27.94 8.16
N THR A 181 0.57 -28.57 9.26
CA THR A 181 1.75 -29.42 9.32
C THR A 181 1.76 -30.51 8.24
N GLY A 182 2.73 -30.44 7.30
CA GLY A 182 2.97 -31.49 6.31
C GLY A 182 1.88 -31.66 5.25
N GLN A 183 0.94 -30.74 5.10
CA GLN A 183 -0.16 -30.84 4.14
C GLN A 183 0.35 -30.70 2.69
N GLU A 184 1.22 -29.73 2.45
CA GLU A 184 1.86 -29.49 1.16
C GLU A 184 3.37 -29.61 1.33
N GLY A 185 4.00 -30.47 0.58
CA GLY A 185 5.41 -30.79 0.78
C GLY A 185 6.39 -30.02 -0.10
N ASP A 186 5.89 -29.34 -1.12
CA ASP A 186 6.71 -28.68 -2.14
C ASP A 186 6.71 -27.16 -1.95
N SER A 187 7.88 -26.53 -2.15
CA SER A 187 8.03 -25.08 -2.07
C SER A 187 7.19 -24.35 -3.12
N ILE A 188 7.11 -24.88 -4.34
CA ILE A 188 6.31 -24.30 -5.44
C ILE A 188 4.82 -24.29 -5.08
N ASP A 189 4.33 -25.32 -4.41
CA ASP A 189 2.92 -25.38 -3.99
C ASP A 189 2.58 -24.28 -2.98
N PHE A 190 3.46 -24.04 -2.00
CA PHE A 190 3.27 -22.95 -1.05
C PHE A 190 3.40 -21.57 -1.70
N GLU A 191 4.32 -21.41 -2.65
CA GLU A 191 4.49 -20.15 -3.40
C GLU A 191 3.28 -19.85 -4.28
N SER A 192 2.76 -20.87 -4.98
CA SER A 192 1.51 -20.76 -5.75
C SER A 192 0.35 -20.33 -4.87
N LYS A 193 0.24 -20.89 -3.65
CA LYS A 193 -0.78 -20.51 -2.68
C LYS A 193 -0.56 -19.10 -2.13
N ALA A 194 0.68 -18.66 -1.95
CA ALA A 194 0.99 -17.27 -1.59
C ALA A 194 0.54 -16.29 -2.68
N PHE A 195 0.73 -16.64 -3.95
CA PHE A 195 0.20 -15.89 -5.08
C PHE A 195 -1.33 -15.86 -5.08
N HIS A 196 -1.96 -16.98 -4.72
CA HIS A 196 -3.42 -17.02 -4.58
C HIS A 196 -3.91 -16.09 -3.46
N ALA A 197 -3.26 -16.09 -2.30
CA ALA A 197 -3.55 -15.15 -1.23
C ALA A 197 -3.42 -13.69 -1.67
N GLY A 198 -2.40 -13.35 -2.45
CA GLY A 198 -2.22 -12.01 -3.00
C GLY A 198 -3.31 -11.62 -4.00
N MET A 199 -3.78 -12.54 -4.84
CA MET A 199 -4.92 -12.31 -5.74
C MET A 199 -6.20 -12.01 -4.93
N LEU A 200 -6.46 -12.79 -3.89
CA LEU A 200 -7.61 -12.58 -2.99
C LEU A 200 -7.53 -11.24 -2.27
N ASP A 201 -6.32 -10.84 -1.86
CA ASP A 201 -6.05 -9.54 -1.26
C ASP A 201 -6.49 -8.39 -2.18
N HIS A 202 -6.12 -8.45 -3.45
CA HIS A 202 -6.50 -7.43 -4.43
C HIS A 202 -8.01 -7.36 -4.67
N VAL A 203 -8.72 -8.49 -4.62
CA VAL A 203 -10.20 -8.51 -4.67
C VAL A 203 -10.78 -7.85 -3.41
N ALA A 204 -10.27 -8.19 -2.23
CA ALA A 204 -10.73 -7.62 -0.97
C ALA A 204 -10.51 -6.11 -0.89
N LEU A 205 -9.33 -5.62 -1.32
CA LEU A 205 -9.00 -4.19 -1.43
C LEU A 205 -9.99 -3.46 -2.34
N GLU A 206 -10.26 -4.01 -3.51
CA GLU A 206 -11.19 -3.42 -4.47
C GLU A 206 -12.61 -3.35 -3.91
N VAL A 207 -13.10 -4.42 -3.31
CA VAL A 207 -14.43 -4.46 -2.69
C VAL A 207 -14.54 -3.40 -1.59
N ALA A 208 -13.52 -3.29 -0.72
CA ALA A 208 -13.53 -2.31 0.36
C ALA A 208 -13.59 -0.87 -0.16
N ASP A 209 -12.75 -0.50 -1.14
CA ASP A 209 -12.77 0.88 -1.66
C ASP A 209 -14.00 1.18 -2.52
N LEU A 210 -14.52 0.20 -3.26
CA LEU A 210 -15.77 0.37 -4.00
C LEU A 210 -16.97 0.62 -3.09
N MET A 211 -17.02 -0.03 -1.92
CA MET A 211 -18.04 0.28 -0.92
C MET A 211 -17.91 1.71 -0.39
N GLN A 212 -16.71 2.17 -0.07
CA GLN A 212 -16.45 3.55 0.34
C GLN A 212 -16.88 4.55 -0.75
N ILE A 213 -16.53 4.29 -1.99
CA ILE A 213 -16.89 5.15 -3.12
C ILE A 213 -18.41 5.17 -3.33
N ALA A 214 -19.06 4.02 -3.34
CA ALA A 214 -20.47 3.89 -3.71
C ALA A 214 -21.43 4.36 -2.61
N THR A 215 -21.09 4.19 -1.34
CA THR A 215 -21.99 4.46 -0.21
C THR A 215 -21.63 5.71 0.57
N LEU A 216 -20.35 6.04 0.71
CA LEU A 216 -19.90 7.24 1.41
C LEU A 216 -19.61 8.41 0.47
N GLY A 217 -19.75 8.23 -0.85
CA GLY A 217 -19.50 9.29 -1.83
C GLY A 217 -18.05 9.71 -1.95
N LEU A 218 -17.09 8.84 -1.64
CA LEU A 218 -15.69 9.14 -1.82
C LEU A 218 -15.34 9.32 -3.32
N PRO A 219 -14.31 10.11 -3.68
CA PRO A 219 -13.95 10.35 -5.07
C PRO A 219 -13.67 9.06 -5.85
N LYS A 220 -14.30 8.94 -7.03
CA LYS A 220 -14.09 7.86 -7.97
C LYS A 220 -13.32 8.37 -9.20
N GLY A 221 -12.00 8.49 -9.10
CA GLY A 221 -11.18 8.85 -10.25
C GLY A 221 -11.25 10.34 -10.61
N ASP A 222 -11.01 11.21 -9.62
CA ASP A 222 -10.93 12.66 -9.83
C ASP A 222 -9.48 13.08 -10.09
N PRO A 223 -9.07 13.32 -11.36
CA PRO A 223 -7.72 13.76 -11.68
C PRO A 223 -7.37 15.13 -11.10
N GLU A 224 -8.37 15.95 -10.81
CA GLU A 224 -8.22 17.27 -10.22
C GLU A 224 -8.48 17.28 -8.70
N ALA A 225 -8.32 16.12 -8.03
CA ALA A 225 -8.46 16.01 -6.59
C ALA A 225 -7.68 17.14 -5.89
N PRO A 226 -8.31 17.89 -4.97
CA PRO A 226 -7.72 19.10 -4.40
C PRO A 226 -6.52 18.79 -3.50
N LEU A 227 -5.72 19.81 -3.23
CA LEU A 227 -4.72 19.75 -2.17
C LEU A 227 -5.40 19.90 -0.80
N ALA A 228 -5.00 19.04 0.13
CA ALA A 228 -5.30 19.11 1.56
C ALA A 228 -4.00 19.34 2.33
N GLU A 229 -4.09 19.54 3.64
CA GLU A 229 -2.92 19.73 4.51
C GLU A 229 -2.64 18.46 5.34
N LEU A 230 -1.37 18.13 5.47
CA LEU A 230 -0.85 17.04 6.30
C LEU A 230 0.14 17.60 7.32
N GLY A 231 0.18 17.06 8.54
CA GLY A 231 1.17 17.38 9.56
C GLY A 231 0.55 17.79 10.90
N TYR A 232 1.41 17.88 11.92
CA TYR A 232 0.99 18.29 13.27
C TYR A 232 0.39 19.69 13.30
N GLY A 233 0.95 20.62 12.53
CA GLY A 233 0.50 22.01 12.45
C GLY A 233 -0.91 22.20 11.87
N THR A 234 -1.52 21.12 11.33
CA THR A 234 -2.91 21.16 10.86
C THR A 234 -3.91 21.13 12.02
N ILE A 235 -3.51 20.63 13.19
CA ILE A 235 -4.34 20.51 14.38
C ILE A 235 -4.21 21.78 15.23
N ASN A 236 -5.34 22.36 15.59
CA ASN A 236 -5.39 23.42 16.60
C ASN A 236 -5.48 22.80 18.02
N PRO A 237 -4.38 22.80 18.81
CA PRO A 237 -4.38 22.19 20.13
C PRO A 237 -5.21 22.94 21.17
N ASP A 238 -5.69 24.15 20.89
CA ASP A 238 -6.55 24.92 21.80
C ASP A 238 -7.99 24.39 21.83
N LYS A 239 -8.40 23.63 20.80
CA LYS A 239 -9.69 22.98 20.73
C LYS A 239 -9.64 21.54 21.30
N PRO A 240 -10.79 20.94 21.64
CA PRO A 240 -10.88 19.50 21.82
C PRO A 240 -10.40 18.76 20.58
N VAL A 241 -9.55 17.74 20.75
CA VAL A 241 -8.94 16.99 19.65
C VAL A 241 -9.32 15.52 19.73
N ILE A 242 -9.99 15.03 18.68
CA ILE A 242 -10.27 13.61 18.48
C ILE A 242 -9.25 13.08 17.49
N MET A 243 -8.50 12.03 17.89
CA MET A 243 -7.52 11.37 17.04
C MET A 243 -7.99 9.98 16.64
N CYS A 244 -8.24 9.79 15.35
CA CYS A 244 -8.61 8.50 14.77
C CYS A 244 -7.38 7.77 14.26
N ILE A 245 -7.22 6.51 14.63
CA ILE A 245 -6.04 5.69 14.28
C ILE A 245 -6.50 4.37 13.67
N GLY A 246 -6.09 4.10 12.44
CA GLY A 246 -6.32 2.81 11.81
C GLY A 246 -6.63 2.87 10.31
N HIS A 247 -7.59 2.03 9.89
CA HIS A 247 -7.84 1.80 8.46
C HIS A 247 -9.32 1.78 8.07
N ASN A 248 -10.25 1.60 9.01
CA ASN A 248 -11.68 1.61 8.72
C ASN A 248 -12.26 3.00 8.97
N VAL A 249 -12.73 3.63 7.92
CA VAL A 249 -13.20 5.02 7.97
C VAL A 249 -14.58 5.18 8.63
N LEU A 250 -15.40 4.14 8.75
CA LEU A 250 -16.79 4.24 9.24
C LEU A 250 -16.95 4.96 10.58
N PRO A 251 -16.19 4.61 11.64
CA PRO A 251 -16.30 5.33 12.91
C PRO A 251 -15.95 6.82 12.80
N SER A 252 -15.00 7.13 11.91
CA SER A 252 -14.58 8.51 11.68
C SER A 252 -15.61 9.30 10.87
N VAL A 253 -16.32 8.65 9.95
CA VAL A 253 -17.44 9.24 9.21
C VAL A 253 -18.55 9.63 10.19
N ASP A 254 -18.92 8.74 11.11
CA ASP A 254 -19.94 9.04 12.12
C ASP A 254 -19.55 10.23 13.03
N ILE A 255 -18.27 10.34 13.39
CA ILE A 255 -17.76 11.51 14.13
C ILE A 255 -17.91 12.79 13.29
N ILE A 256 -17.56 12.74 12.01
CA ILE A 256 -17.64 13.87 11.09
C ILE A 256 -19.09 14.31 10.91
N ASP A 257 -19.99 13.35 10.69
CA ASP A 257 -21.42 13.62 10.50
C ASP A 257 -22.04 14.20 11.77
N TYR A 258 -21.71 13.65 12.93
CA TYR A 258 -22.15 14.23 14.21
C TYR A 258 -21.68 15.69 14.39
N LEU A 259 -20.44 16.00 14.02
CA LEU A 259 -19.93 17.38 14.08
C LEU A 259 -20.66 18.31 13.09
N MET A 260 -21.02 17.80 11.91
CA MET A 260 -21.76 18.57 10.90
C MET A 260 -23.19 18.83 11.33
N ASP A 261 -23.90 17.80 11.76
CA ASP A 261 -25.31 17.86 12.15
C ASP A 261 -25.56 18.79 13.36
N HIS A 262 -24.58 18.84 14.28
CA HIS A 262 -24.66 19.69 15.48
C HIS A 262 -23.90 21.01 15.32
N SER A 263 -23.38 21.34 14.14
CA SER A 263 -22.60 22.56 13.88
C SER A 263 -21.42 22.77 14.83
N LEU A 264 -20.71 21.66 15.17
CA LEU A 264 -19.59 21.63 16.10
C LEU A 264 -18.22 21.62 15.44
N PHE A 265 -18.15 21.56 14.12
CA PHE A 265 -16.88 21.42 13.38
C PHE A 265 -15.90 22.58 13.61
N ASP A 266 -16.40 23.77 13.98
CA ASP A 266 -15.55 24.91 14.34
C ASP A 266 -15.05 24.88 15.79
N GLN A 267 -15.61 24.00 16.63
CA GLN A 267 -15.30 23.88 18.04
C GLN A 267 -14.43 22.68 18.37
N VAL A 268 -14.39 21.63 17.51
CA VAL A 268 -13.68 20.38 17.73
C VAL A 268 -12.78 20.08 16.53
N GLU A 269 -11.55 19.67 16.79
CA GLU A 269 -10.64 19.15 15.76
C GLU A 269 -10.78 17.64 15.65
N VAL A 270 -10.94 17.16 14.43
CA VAL A 270 -10.86 15.73 14.11
C VAL A 270 -9.73 15.48 13.15
N GLY A 271 -8.80 14.62 13.56
CA GLY A 271 -7.63 14.24 12.77
C GLY A 271 -7.42 12.74 12.78
N GLY A 272 -6.67 12.27 11.80
CA GLY A 272 -6.36 10.85 11.66
C GLY A 272 -4.90 10.57 11.38
N LEU A 273 -4.53 9.34 11.67
CA LEU A 273 -3.25 8.72 11.32
C LEU A 273 -3.49 7.55 10.39
N CYS A 274 -2.58 7.35 9.44
CA CYS A 274 -2.60 6.26 8.47
C CYS A 274 -3.78 6.34 7.47
N CYS A 275 -4.31 5.18 7.07
CA CYS A 275 -5.32 5.05 6.01
C CYS A 275 -6.65 5.71 6.38
N THR A 276 -7.09 5.61 7.62
CA THR A 276 -8.28 6.32 8.11
C THR A 276 -8.20 7.82 7.81
N ALA A 277 -7.03 8.44 7.99
CA ALA A 277 -6.83 9.86 7.67
C ALA A 277 -7.02 10.19 6.18
N HIS A 278 -6.51 9.32 5.29
CA HIS A 278 -6.73 9.49 3.85
C HIS A 278 -8.22 9.47 3.51
N ASP A 279 -8.95 8.47 4.01
CA ASP A 279 -10.35 8.30 3.67
C ASP A 279 -11.23 9.35 4.36
N MET A 280 -10.91 9.78 5.58
CA MET A 280 -11.52 10.96 6.21
C MET A 280 -11.39 12.22 5.35
N SER A 281 -10.22 12.48 4.76
CA SER A 281 -9.98 13.64 3.89
C SER A 281 -10.69 13.51 2.53
N ARG A 282 -10.88 12.29 2.03
CA ARG A 282 -11.71 12.01 0.86
C ARG A 282 -13.20 12.27 1.16
N TYR A 283 -13.64 11.92 2.36
CA TYR A 283 -15.01 12.15 2.81
C TYR A 283 -15.30 13.62 3.09
N ASN A 284 -14.45 14.28 3.88
CA ASN A 284 -14.64 15.68 4.24
C ASN A 284 -13.29 16.42 4.35
N LYS A 285 -13.13 17.46 3.54
CA LYS A 285 -11.90 18.27 3.46
C LYS A 285 -11.52 19.00 4.75
N ARG A 286 -12.43 19.14 5.71
CA ARG A 286 -12.16 19.74 7.02
C ARG A 286 -11.46 18.78 7.99
N SER A 287 -11.50 17.49 7.70
CA SER A 287 -10.75 16.47 8.44
C SER A 287 -9.26 16.63 8.22
N LYS A 288 -8.47 16.34 9.24
CA LYS A 288 -7.02 16.59 9.24
C LYS A 288 -6.24 15.30 9.05
N ILE A 289 -5.24 15.33 8.16
CA ILE A 289 -4.26 14.25 8.02
C ILE A 289 -3.07 14.62 8.89
N VAL A 290 -2.82 13.83 9.95
CA VAL A 290 -1.71 14.14 10.87
C VAL A 290 -0.41 13.49 10.43
N GLY A 291 -0.46 12.26 9.95
CA GLY A 291 0.73 11.58 9.45
C GLY A 291 0.60 10.06 9.29
N PRO A 292 1.71 9.39 8.98
CA PRO A 292 1.75 7.95 8.78
C PRO A 292 1.54 7.18 10.09
N ILE A 293 1.30 5.88 9.96
CA ILE A 293 1.00 5.00 11.12
C ILE A 293 2.14 4.94 12.16
N SER A 294 3.37 5.16 11.75
CA SER A 294 4.52 5.20 12.65
C SER A 294 4.45 6.34 13.68
N TRP A 295 3.68 7.38 13.40
CA TRP A 295 3.56 8.54 14.29
C TRP A 295 2.61 8.34 15.47
N GLN A 296 1.97 7.19 15.62
CA GLN A 296 1.02 6.93 16.71
C GLN A 296 1.59 7.34 18.08
N LEU A 297 2.76 6.80 18.45
CA LEU A 297 3.34 7.07 19.76
C LEU A 297 3.79 8.52 19.90
N LYS A 298 4.38 9.11 18.86
CA LYS A 298 4.76 10.53 18.84
C LYS A 298 3.56 11.42 19.11
N PHE A 299 2.43 11.16 18.41
CA PHE A 299 1.23 11.97 18.56
C PHE A 299 0.56 11.77 19.92
N ILE A 300 0.47 10.53 20.41
CA ILE A 300 -0.06 10.26 21.76
C ILE A 300 0.80 10.98 22.81
N LYS A 301 2.12 10.82 22.76
CA LYS A 301 3.05 11.42 23.72
C LYS A 301 3.17 12.94 23.60
N SER A 302 2.69 13.53 22.52
CA SER A 302 2.57 15.00 22.41
C SER A 302 1.54 15.58 23.41
N GLY A 303 0.62 14.76 23.89
CA GLY A 303 -0.47 15.18 24.77
C GLY A 303 -1.57 15.98 24.09
N ILE A 304 -1.53 16.15 22.77
CA ILE A 304 -2.52 16.89 21.99
C ILE A 304 -3.91 16.25 22.02
N PRO A 305 -4.09 14.91 21.83
CA PRO A 305 -5.41 14.31 21.78
C PRO A 305 -6.13 14.41 23.13
N ASP A 306 -7.44 14.63 23.07
CA ASP A 306 -8.35 14.58 24.22
C ASP A 306 -9.18 13.28 24.21
N LEU A 307 -9.26 12.63 23.06
CA LEU A 307 -9.76 11.28 22.88
C LEU A 307 -8.99 10.59 21.76
N ILE A 308 -8.66 9.32 21.96
CA ILE A 308 -8.10 8.46 20.92
C ILE A 308 -9.18 7.46 20.51
N VAL A 309 -9.52 7.45 19.22
CA VAL A 309 -10.41 6.46 18.61
C VAL A 309 -9.54 5.48 17.83
N VAL A 310 -9.65 4.21 18.14
CA VAL A 310 -8.94 3.15 17.40
C VAL A 310 -9.95 2.29 16.67
N ASP A 311 -9.79 2.20 15.35
CA ASP A 311 -10.68 1.38 14.54
C ASP A 311 -10.09 -0.04 14.37
N GLU A 312 -9.37 -0.32 13.33
CA GLU A 312 -8.74 -1.62 13.11
C GLU A 312 -7.47 -1.50 12.27
N GLN A 313 -6.63 -2.52 12.37
CA GLN A 313 -5.38 -2.65 11.64
C GLN A 313 -4.27 -1.66 12.06
N CYS A 314 -3.08 -2.21 12.20
CA CYS A 314 -1.86 -1.46 12.51
C CYS A 314 -1.90 -0.65 13.81
N ILE A 315 -2.83 -0.92 14.70
CA ILE A 315 -2.91 -0.29 16.02
C ILE A 315 -1.76 -0.80 16.90
N ARG A 316 -1.10 0.10 17.59
CA ARG A 316 -0.09 -0.27 18.58
C ARG A 316 -0.72 -1.05 19.73
N THR A 317 -0.11 -2.16 20.12
CA THR A 317 -0.64 -3.01 21.22
C THR A 317 -0.63 -2.31 22.57
N ASP A 318 0.26 -1.33 22.76
CA ASP A 318 0.43 -0.55 23.99
C ASP A 318 -0.33 0.80 23.96
N VAL A 319 -1.18 1.05 22.96
CA VAL A 319 -1.88 2.35 22.81
C VAL A 319 -2.67 2.74 24.05
N LEU A 320 -3.33 1.77 24.70
CA LEU A 320 -4.10 2.01 25.92
C LEU A 320 -3.21 2.45 27.09
N ASP A 321 -2.04 1.82 27.26
CA ASP A 321 -1.10 2.18 28.33
C ASP A 321 -0.48 3.55 28.10
N GLN A 322 -0.16 3.86 26.83
CA GLN A 322 0.36 5.16 26.46
C GLN A 322 -0.68 6.28 26.66
N ALA A 323 -1.94 6.02 26.32
CA ALA A 323 -3.05 6.95 26.54
C ALA A 323 -3.30 7.20 28.03
N ARG A 324 -3.23 6.16 28.86
CA ARG A 324 -3.35 6.29 30.33
C ARG A 324 -2.26 7.20 30.91
N GLN A 325 -1.03 7.14 30.42
CA GLN A 325 0.08 7.98 30.91
C GLN A 325 -0.20 9.47 30.73
N ILE A 326 -0.97 9.84 29.70
CA ILE A 326 -1.34 11.25 29.45
C ILE A 326 -2.77 11.57 29.90
N GLY A 327 -3.46 10.65 30.58
CA GLY A 327 -4.81 10.84 31.12
C GLY A 327 -5.90 11.01 30.03
N VAL A 328 -5.75 10.33 28.90
CA VAL A 328 -6.67 10.40 27.75
C VAL A 328 -7.39 9.05 27.58
N PRO A 329 -8.74 9.03 27.46
CA PRO A 329 -9.47 7.80 27.23
C PRO A 329 -9.30 7.28 25.80
N VAL A 330 -9.54 5.96 25.62
CA VAL A 330 -9.51 5.29 24.33
C VAL A 330 -10.89 4.73 24.00
N LEU A 331 -11.37 4.99 22.80
CA LEU A 331 -12.58 4.40 22.25
C LEU A 331 -12.18 3.41 21.15
N ALA A 332 -12.32 2.11 21.41
CA ALA A 332 -12.13 1.06 20.43
C ALA A 332 -13.43 0.82 19.67
N THR A 333 -13.35 0.65 18.35
CA THR A 333 -14.54 0.53 17.48
C THR A 333 -14.57 -0.77 16.67
N SER A 334 -13.66 -1.71 16.98
CA SER A 334 -13.60 -3.02 16.34
C SER A 334 -13.21 -4.10 17.34
N GLU A 335 -13.86 -5.26 17.25
CA GLU A 335 -13.51 -6.43 18.05
C GLU A 335 -12.06 -6.92 17.80
N LYS A 336 -11.50 -6.61 16.64
CA LYS A 336 -10.10 -6.93 16.29
C LYS A 336 -9.08 -6.09 17.07
N SER A 337 -9.48 -4.93 17.56
CA SER A 337 -8.64 -4.00 18.33
C SER A 337 -9.30 -3.54 19.62
N CYS A 338 -10.00 -4.46 20.27
CA CYS A 338 -10.75 -4.15 21.51
C CYS A 338 -9.87 -3.85 22.73
N LEU A 339 -8.57 -4.18 22.70
CA LEU A 339 -7.57 -3.87 23.74
C LEU A 339 -7.93 -4.38 25.16
N GLY A 340 -8.79 -5.39 25.25
CA GLY A 340 -9.33 -5.88 26.51
C GLY A 340 -10.31 -4.91 27.20
N LEU A 341 -10.82 -3.92 26.47
CA LEU A 341 -11.79 -2.96 26.97
C LEU A 341 -13.20 -3.59 27.10
N PRO A 342 -14.03 -3.12 28.06
CA PRO A 342 -15.39 -3.61 28.18
C PRO A 342 -16.21 -3.23 26.96
N ASP A 343 -17.04 -4.16 26.47
CA ASP A 343 -18.02 -3.89 25.43
C ASP A 343 -19.19 -3.08 26.00
N ARG A 344 -19.31 -1.87 25.52
CA ARG A 344 -20.33 -0.88 25.91
C ARG A 344 -21.27 -0.54 24.74
N THR A 345 -21.26 -1.37 23.69
CA THR A 345 -22.05 -1.11 22.47
C THR A 345 -23.53 -0.95 22.75
N ARG A 346 -24.07 -1.69 23.71
CA ARG A 346 -25.50 -1.67 24.07
C ARG A 346 -25.86 -0.59 25.10
N ASP A 347 -24.86 -0.01 25.76
CA ASP A 347 -25.11 0.97 26.82
C ASP A 347 -25.55 2.33 26.23
N PRO A 348 -26.28 3.14 27.00
CA PRO A 348 -26.60 4.52 26.61
C PRO A 348 -25.30 5.33 26.41
N ALA A 349 -25.22 6.11 25.33
CA ALA A 349 -24.03 6.91 25.01
C ALA A 349 -23.59 7.79 26.19
N GLU A 350 -24.53 8.41 26.88
CA GLU A 350 -24.26 9.29 28.02
C GLU A 350 -23.60 8.56 29.21
N ALA A 351 -23.96 7.29 29.46
CA ALA A 351 -23.34 6.49 30.51
C ALA A 351 -21.87 6.18 30.15
N VAL A 352 -21.60 5.86 28.86
CA VAL A 352 -20.24 5.64 28.38
C VAL A 352 -19.39 6.89 28.49
N VAL A 353 -19.92 8.03 28.06
CA VAL A 353 -19.27 9.36 28.18
C VAL A 353 -18.91 9.68 29.63
N ASN A 354 -19.85 9.50 30.56
CA ASN A 354 -19.62 9.79 31.99
C ASN A 354 -18.48 8.91 32.58
N ASP A 355 -18.43 7.62 32.25
CA ASP A 355 -17.39 6.72 32.73
C ASP A 355 -16.02 7.06 32.16
N LEU A 356 -15.94 7.41 30.87
CA LEU A 356 -14.72 7.84 30.23
C LEU A 356 -14.18 9.16 30.79
N VAL A 357 -15.06 10.15 30.96
CA VAL A 357 -14.71 11.48 31.48
C VAL A 357 -14.32 11.44 32.96
N SER A 358 -15.02 10.65 33.77
CA SER A 358 -14.69 10.49 35.20
C SER A 358 -13.35 9.77 35.40
N GLY A 359 -12.92 8.95 34.44
CA GLY A 359 -11.76 8.08 34.55
C GLY A 359 -12.07 6.75 35.26
N MET A 360 -13.34 6.41 35.44
CA MET A 360 -13.78 5.10 35.95
C MET A 360 -13.38 3.96 34.99
N SER A 361 -13.39 4.26 33.68
CA SER A 361 -12.85 3.38 32.65
C SER A 361 -11.77 4.07 31.83
N PRO A 362 -10.65 3.41 31.54
CA PRO A 362 -9.61 3.98 30.68
C PRO A 362 -10.00 3.99 29.21
N GLY A 363 -11.10 3.33 28.87
CA GLY A 363 -11.62 3.24 27.51
C GLY A 363 -12.85 2.34 27.46
N ALA A 364 -13.45 2.26 26.29
CA ALA A 364 -14.61 1.42 26.00
C ALA A 364 -14.51 0.84 24.58
N LEU A 365 -15.10 -0.35 24.37
CA LEU A 365 -15.38 -0.89 23.06
C LEU A 365 -16.81 -0.52 22.67
N VAL A 366 -16.99 0.11 21.50
CA VAL A 366 -18.29 0.44 20.91
C VAL A 366 -18.23 0.09 19.43
N THR A 367 -18.86 -1.00 19.03
CA THR A 367 -18.83 -1.52 17.66
C THR A 367 -19.98 -1.00 16.78
N GLU A 368 -20.91 -0.25 17.37
CA GLU A 368 -22.02 0.41 16.64
C GLU A 368 -21.55 1.77 16.10
N PRO A 369 -21.26 1.92 14.79
CA PRO A 369 -20.71 3.16 14.24
C PRO A 369 -21.57 4.39 14.57
N ARG A 370 -22.89 4.30 14.52
CA ARG A 370 -23.83 5.41 14.78
C ARG A 370 -23.79 6.00 16.19
N LYS A 371 -23.14 5.31 17.14
CA LYS A 371 -22.95 5.80 18.51
C LYS A 371 -21.58 6.43 18.72
N VAL A 372 -20.64 6.15 17.83
CA VAL A 372 -19.26 6.59 18.00
C VAL A 372 -19.14 8.10 17.93
N GLY A 373 -19.86 8.76 17.02
CA GLY A 373 -19.83 10.21 16.86
C GLY A 373 -20.25 10.95 18.12
N GLU A 374 -21.40 10.60 18.67
CA GLU A 374 -21.92 11.21 19.91
C GLU A 374 -20.94 10.99 21.08
N ILE A 375 -20.52 9.75 21.30
CA ILE A 375 -19.63 9.40 22.41
C ILE A 375 -18.29 10.13 22.26
N ALA A 376 -17.69 10.10 21.06
CA ALA A 376 -16.38 10.68 20.81
C ALA A 376 -16.39 12.21 21.03
N VAL A 377 -17.36 12.91 20.42
CA VAL A 377 -17.42 14.38 20.49
C VAL A 377 -17.68 14.85 21.90
N LYS A 378 -18.69 14.29 22.58
CA LYS A 378 -19.03 14.66 23.96
C LYS A 378 -17.87 14.36 24.93
N THR A 379 -17.20 13.20 24.76
CA THR A 379 -16.06 12.82 25.59
C THR A 379 -14.88 13.78 25.38
N ALA A 380 -14.49 14.05 24.13
CA ALA A 380 -13.37 14.95 23.83
C ALA A 380 -13.59 16.36 24.40
N MET A 381 -14.78 16.92 24.23
CA MET A 381 -15.16 18.24 24.78
C MET A 381 -15.06 18.26 26.30
N ALA A 382 -15.58 17.25 26.98
CA ALA A 382 -15.57 17.17 28.44
C ALA A 382 -14.16 16.93 29.00
N VAL A 383 -13.37 16.06 28.36
CA VAL A 383 -11.96 15.79 28.72
C VAL A 383 -11.12 17.06 28.55
N ARG A 384 -11.30 17.78 27.44
CA ARG A 384 -10.61 19.06 27.20
C ARG A 384 -10.88 20.07 28.29
N LYS A 385 -12.14 20.22 28.66
CA LYS A 385 -12.54 21.11 29.76
C LYS A 385 -11.88 20.74 31.10
N LYS A 386 -11.73 19.43 31.37
CA LYS A 386 -11.09 18.92 32.58
C LYS A 386 -9.57 19.12 32.55
N ARG A 387 -8.93 18.97 31.39
CA ARG A 387 -7.48 19.12 31.21
C ARG A 387 -7.01 20.59 31.20
N GLY A 388 -7.87 21.53 30.89
CA GLY A 388 -7.56 22.96 30.79
C GLY A 388 -6.61 23.28 29.62
N ASP A 389 -5.78 24.32 29.73
CA ASP A 389 -4.96 24.86 28.63
C ASP A 389 -3.65 24.11 28.35
N LYS A 390 -3.58 22.83 28.64
CA LYS A 390 -2.40 22.01 28.30
C LYS A 390 -2.34 21.79 26.80
N LYS A 391 -1.42 22.47 26.12
CA LYS A 391 -1.27 22.45 24.65
C LYS A 391 -0.39 21.29 24.15
N LEU A 392 0.71 21.03 24.83
CA LEU A 392 1.66 19.95 24.56
C LEU A 392 2.16 19.42 25.88
N VAL A 393 2.62 18.18 25.90
CA VAL A 393 3.30 17.61 27.07
C VAL A 393 4.52 18.48 27.37
N ASP A 394 4.58 18.98 28.59
CA ASP A 394 5.71 19.70 29.12
C ASP A 394 6.35 18.88 30.24
N LEU A 395 7.54 18.38 29.98
CA LEU A 395 8.36 17.62 30.94
C LEU A 395 9.12 18.54 31.91
N GLY A 396 8.98 19.87 31.76
CA GLY A 396 9.81 20.85 32.42
C GLY A 396 11.20 20.99 31.78
N ASP A 397 12.24 21.16 32.61
CA ASP A 397 13.60 21.36 32.10
C ASP A 397 14.19 20.07 31.54
N LEU A 398 14.36 20.03 30.23
CA LEU A 398 14.96 18.89 29.51
C LEU A 398 16.42 18.65 29.96
N LYS A 399 17.15 19.68 30.41
CA LYS A 399 18.52 19.57 30.94
C LYS A 399 18.51 18.70 32.20
N GLU A 400 17.59 18.97 33.13
CA GLU A 400 17.44 18.17 34.35
C GLU A 400 17.17 16.71 34.05
N ILE A 401 16.27 16.43 33.11
CA ILE A 401 15.96 15.06 32.69
C ILE A 401 17.19 14.43 32.01
N ALA A 402 17.80 15.11 31.07
CA ALA A 402 18.99 14.65 30.37
C ALA A 402 20.17 14.36 31.32
N SER A 403 20.28 15.09 32.44
CA SER A 403 21.35 14.86 33.44
C SER A 403 21.37 13.44 33.99
N LYS A 404 20.21 12.76 34.00
CA LYS A 404 20.06 11.37 34.46
C LYS A 404 20.58 10.33 33.43
N CYS A 405 20.91 10.75 32.21
CA CYS A 405 21.44 9.89 31.18
C CYS A 405 22.81 9.30 31.57
N ARG A 406 22.95 7.98 31.48
CA ARG A 406 24.17 7.24 31.85
C ARG A 406 25.18 7.09 30.71
N THR A 407 24.89 7.63 29.52
CA THR A 407 25.74 7.50 28.32
C THR A 407 26.09 6.03 27.96
N CYS A 408 25.15 5.12 28.19
CA CYS A 408 25.38 3.67 28.03
C CYS A 408 25.19 3.16 26.59
N MET A 409 24.75 3.99 25.66
CA MET A 409 24.50 3.69 24.25
C MET A 409 23.35 2.70 23.98
N GLU A 410 22.61 2.24 25.02
CA GLU A 410 21.52 1.28 24.81
C GLU A 410 20.39 1.83 23.94
N CYS A 411 20.11 3.13 23.99
CA CYS A 411 19.15 3.79 23.13
C CYS A 411 19.55 3.73 21.63
N ILE A 412 20.84 3.87 21.32
CA ILE A 412 21.36 3.74 19.95
C ILE A 412 21.27 2.29 19.48
N ARG A 413 21.73 1.33 20.31
CA ARG A 413 21.66 -0.11 19.98
C ARG A 413 20.22 -0.60 19.77
N ALA A 414 19.29 -0.07 20.54
CA ALA A 414 17.88 -0.39 20.42
C ALA A 414 17.20 0.29 19.22
N CYS A 415 17.78 1.38 18.72
CA CYS A 415 17.19 2.14 17.62
C CYS A 415 17.29 1.36 16.29
N PRO A 416 16.17 1.11 15.59
CA PRO A 416 16.21 0.41 14.31
C PRO A 416 16.98 1.15 13.22
N ASN A 417 17.24 2.45 13.41
CA ASN A 417 17.90 3.32 12.45
C ASN A 417 19.23 3.88 12.96
N ASN A 418 19.73 3.37 14.07
CA ASN A 418 21.00 3.79 14.68
C ASN A 418 21.11 5.31 14.88
N LEU A 419 20.00 5.97 15.22
CA LEU A 419 20.01 7.42 15.46
C LEU A 419 20.93 7.78 16.63
N ALA A 420 21.61 8.91 16.53
CA ALA A 420 22.57 9.41 17.52
C ALA A 420 21.88 9.96 18.78
N ILE A 421 20.96 9.17 19.38
CA ILE A 421 20.12 9.59 20.52
C ILE A 421 20.99 9.94 21.74
N MET A 422 22.02 9.13 22.01
CA MET A 422 22.93 9.40 23.16
C MET A 422 23.66 10.73 22.99
N ASP A 423 24.15 11.02 21.79
CA ASP A 423 24.87 12.25 21.53
C ASP A 423 23.96 13.47 21.70
N ALA A 424 22.70 13.36 21.22
CA ALA A 424 21.68 14.38 21.46
C ALA A 424 21.36 14.55 22.97
N MET A 425 21.35 13.46 23.73
CA MET A 425 21.19 13.54 25.20
C MET A 425 22.38 14.18 25.90
N VAL A 426 23.60 13.95 25.40
CA VAL A 426 24.81 14.63 25.92
C VAL A 426 24.73 16.12 25.67
N ALA A 427 24.35 16.55 24.46
CA ALA A 427 24.13 17.96 24.14
C ALA A 427 23.04 18.59 25.04
N ALA A 428 21.94 17.88 25.27
CA ALA A 428 20.84 18.32 26.12
C ALA A 428 21.28 18.53 27.61
N LYS A 429 22.24 17.77 28.11
CA LYS A 429 22.84 18.02 29.45
C LYS A 429 23.51 19.39 29.56
N GLU A 430 24.05 19.88 28.47
CA GLU A 430 24.67 21.22 28.42
C GLU A 430 23.66 22.32 28.08
N GLY A 431 22.41 21.97 27.81
CA GLY A 431 21.32 22.87 27.47
C GLY A 431 21.17 23.16 25.98
N ASP A 432 21.88 22.39 25.13
CA ASP A 432 21.68 22.42 23.67
C ASP A 432 20.65 21.36 23.27
N TYR A 433 19.47 21.81 22.87
CA TYR A 433 18.34 20.94 22.45
C TYR A 433 18.26 20.76 20.93
N GLY A 434 19.07 21.46 20.14
CA GLY A 434 19.08 21.35 18.67
C GLY A 434 19.26 19.92 18.17
N PRO A 435 20.24 19.13 18.68
CA PRO A 435 20.42 17.74 18.29
C PRO A 435 19.22 16.84 18.64
N LEU A 436 18.50 17.11 19.74
CA LEU A 436 17.25 16.37 20.05
C LEU A 436 16.13 16.72 19.07
N ALA A 437 15.96 18.00 18.75
CA ALA A 437 14.96 18.45 17.79
C ALA A 437 15.21 17.83 16.40
N ALA A 438 16.45 17.83 15.93
CA ALA A 438 16.85 17.24 14.67
C ALA A 438 16.57 15.73 14.55
N LEU A 439 16.41 15.01 15.65
CA LEU A 439 16.00 13.60 15.62
C LEU A 439 14.52 13.42 15.26
N ASN A 440 13.69 14.45 15.38
CA ASN A 440 12.25 14.29 15.18
C ASN A 440 11.90 13.75 13.80
N ASP A 441 12.49 14.28 12.74
CA ASP A 441 12.22 13.88 11.35
C ASP A 441 12.72 12.47 11.04
N LEU A 442 13.78 12.04 11.73
CA LEU A 442 14.40 10.73 11.55
C LEU A 442 13.80 9.65 12.46
N CYS A 443 13.00 10.02 13.45
CA CYS A 443 12.44 9.11 14.44
C CYS A 443 11.08 8.56 14.02
N VAL A 444 10.94 7.23 13.94
CA VAL A 444 9.63 6.57 13.72
C VAL A 444 8.73 6.54 14.96
N GLY A 445 9.17 7.05 16.10
CA GLY A 445 8.36 7.00 17.32
C GLY A 445 8.07 5.58 17.84
N CYS A 446 8.96 4.61 17.62
CA CYS A 446 8.71 3.22 18.06
C CYS A 446 8.84 3.00 19.57
N GLY A 447 9.51 3.88 20.32
CA GLY A 447 9.69 3.80 21.76
C GLY A 447 10.76 2.80 22.24
N ARG A 448 11.47 2.10 21.36
CA ARG A 448 12.48 1.09 21.75
C ARG A 448 13.64 1.67 22.58
N CYS A 449 14.02 2.92 22.29
CA CYS A 449 15.04 3.63 23.05
C CYS A 449 14.63 3.89 24.50
N GLU A 450 13.36 4.15 24.75
CA GLU A 450 12.80 4.28 26.11
C GLU A 450 12.80 2.93 26.85
N SER A 451 12.26 1.89 26.17
CA SER A 451 12.21 0.53 26.75
C SER A 451 13.60 -0.05 27.09
N ALA A 452 14.63 0.37 26.36
CA ALA A 452 16.01 -0.08 26.60
C ALA A 452 16.78 0.83 27.59
N CYS A 453 16.21 1.97 27.98
CA CYS A 453 16.89 2.94 28.82
C CYS A 453 16.92 2.50 30.28
N PRO A 454 18.12 2.26 30.89
CA PRO A 454 18.20 1.86 32.28
C PRO A 454 17.90 2.98 33.29
N ALA A 455 17.59 4.18 32.79
CA ALA A 455 17.19 5.33 33.59
C ALA A 455 15.75 5.78 33.28
N ASP A 456 15.00 4.97 32.55
CA ASP A 456 13.59 5.19 32.18
C ASP A 456 13.31 6.59 31.59
N LEU A 457 14.22 7.09 30.74
CA LEU A 457 14.11 8.43 30.15
C LEU A 457 13.07 8.43 29.03
N PRO A 458 12.14 9.41 29.01
CA PRO A 458 11.07 9.49 28.01
C PRO A 458 11.57 10.12 26.69
N MET A 459 12.44 9.41 25.98
CA MET A 459 13.16 9.91 24.81
C MET A 459 12.24 10.46 23.72
N VAL A 460 11.14 9.78 23.41
CA VAL A 460 10.19 10.22 22.36
C VAL A 460 9.55 11.54 22.76
N THR A 461 9.15 11.68 24.03
CA THR A 461 8.56 12.93 24.53
C THR A 461 9.58 14.07 24.58
N MET A 462 10.83 13.77 24.96
CA MET A 462 11.93 14.77 24.95
C MET A 462 12.21 15.28 23.53
N ILE A 463 12.26 14.38 22.54
CA ILE A 463 12.41 14.74 21.13
C ILE A 463 11.24 15.63 20.69
N THR A 464 10.00 15.22 20.99
CA THR A 464 8.78 15.98 20.63
C THR A 464 8.77 17.37 21.29
N GLN A 465 9.20 17.48 22.56
CA GLN A 465 9.26 18.76 23.26
C GLN A 465 10.38 19.66 22.70
N ALA A 466 11.54 19.10 22.36
CA ALA A 466 12.63 19.86 21.76
C ALA A 466 12.28 20.42 20.38
N SER A 467 11.47 19.70 19.59
CA SER A 467 11.02 20.12 18.25
C SER A 467 9.67 20.85 18.24
N LYS A 468 9.18 21.30 19.37
CA LYS A 468 7.84 21.89 19.53
C LYS A 468 7.53 23.03 18.56
N GLU A 469 8.47 23.93 18.35
CA GLU A 469 8.28 25.09 17.47
C GLU A 469 8.17 24.67 16.00
N GLU A 470 8.94 23.66 15.60
CA GLU A 470 8.91 23.11 14.26
C GLU A 470 7.60 22.36 14.01
N LEU A 471 7.17 21.51 14.96
CA LEU A 471 5.93 20.72 14.85
C LEU A 471 4.68 21.58 14.70
N VAL A 472 4.57 22.69 15.40
CA VAL A 472 3.41 23.60 15.31
C VAL A 472 3.30 24.23 13.91
N ASN A 473 4.42 24.37 13.21
CA ASN A 473 4.48 24.95 11.87
C ASN A 473 4.48 23.88 10.76
N GLU A 474 4.51 22.60 11.12
CA GLU A 474 4.61 21.50 10.18
C GLU A 474 3.29 21.29 9.42
N LYS A 475 3.24 21.79 8.20
CA LYS A 475 2.11 21.65 7.26
C LYS A 475 2.62 21.38 5.87
N TYR A 476 2.16 20.30 5.27
CA TYR A 476 2.55 19.88 3.93
C TYR A 476 1.31 19.73 3.04
N PRO A 477 1.30 20.31 1.83
CA PRO A 477 0.27 20.04 0.85
C PRO A 477 0.30 18.58 0.43
N ILE A 478 -0.85 17.92 0.41
CA ILE A 478 -1.03 16.57 -0.11
C ILE A 478 -2.26 16.54 -1.01
N ARG A 479 -2.14 15.92 -2.18
CA ARG A 479 -3.31 15.73 -3.04
C ARG A 479 -4.23 14.69 -2.39
N VAL A 480 -5.50 15.01 -2.25
CA VAL A 480 -6.52 14.08 -1.75
C VAL A 480 -6.58 12.84 -2.64
N GLY A 481 -6.82 11.67 -2.05
CA GLY A 481 -6.94 10.42 -2.79
C GLY A 481 -8.06 10.46 -3.82
N ARG A 482 -7.70 10.20 -5.07
CA ARG A 482 -8.65 10.33 -6.19
C ARG A 482 -9.51 9.09 -6.45
N GLY A 483 -9.15 7.93 -5.90
CA GLY A 483 -9.74 6.66 -6.23
C GLY A 483 -9.21 6.07 -7.56
N ALA A 484 -10.08 5.44 -8.33
CA ALA A 484 -9.74 4.67 -9.53
C ALA A 484 -9.08 5.50 -10.65
N ILE A 485 -8.30 4.83 -11.49
CA ILE A 485 -7.87 5.36 -12.78
C ILE A 485 -9.00 5.11 -13.77
N GLN A 486 -9.50 6.15 -14.40
CA GLN A 486 -10.67 6.07 -15.27
C GLN A 486 -10.35 5.44 -16.64
N ASP A 487 -11.36 4.88 -17.29
CA ASP A 487 -11.21 4.25 -18.60
C ASP A 487 -10.74 5.21 -19.68
N VAL A 488 -11.15 6.49 -19.59
CA VAL A 488 -10.70 7.54 -20.53
C VAL A 488 -9.19 7.74 -20.42
N GLU A 489 -8.64 7.80 -19.23
CA GLU A 489 -7.19 7.93 -19.01
C GLU A 489 -6.43 6.71 -19.55
N ILE A 490 -6.99 5.50 -19.33
CA ILE A 490 -6.40 4.26 -19.88
C ILE A 490 -6.38 4.28 -21.43
N ARG A 491 -7.39 4.84 -22.07
CA ARG A 491 -7.42 4.98 -23.54
C ARG A 491 -6.37 5.96 -24.04
N GLU A 492 -6.09 7.00 -23.29
CA GLU A 492 -5.06 7.99 -23.61
C GLU A 492 -3.65 7.43 -23.43
N VAL A 493 -3.36 6.81 -22.29
CA VAL A 493 -2.00 6.37 -21.94
C VAL A 493 -1.67 4.92 -22.32
N GLY A 494 -2.66 4.09 -22.58
CA GLY A 494 -2.44 2.65 -22.85
C GLY A 494 -1.55 2.40 -24.06
N SER A 495 -1.76 3.13 -25.14
CA SER A 495 -0.90 3.07 -26.33
C SER A 495 0.53 3.58 -26.06
N PRO A 496 0.72 4.80 -25.50
CA PRO A 496 2.03 5.30 -25.13
C PRO A 496 2.83 4.34 -24.20
N ILE A 497 2.18 3.71 -23.22
CA ILE A 497 2.84 2.73 -22.33
C ILE A 497 3.27 1.48 -23.10
N VAL A 498 2.35 0.89 -23.86
CA VAL A 498 2.61 -0.39 -24.55
C VAL A 498 3.60 -0.24 -25.70
N PHE A 499 3.62 0.91 -26.37
CA PHE A 499 4.59 1.20 -27.44
C PHE A 499 5.88 1.86 -26.94
N GLY A 500 5.97 2.16 -25.64
CA GLY A 500 7.19 2.65 -25.00
C GLY A 500 7.48 4.12 -25.19
N GLU A 501 6.46 4.93 -25.43
CA GLU A 501 6.54 6.40 -25.41
C GLU A 501 6.54 6.93 -23.97
N ILE A 502 5.72 6.30 -23.11
CA ILE A 502 5.80 6.39 -21.65
C ILE A 502 6.62 5.18 -21.17
N PRO A 503 7.73 5.37 -20.45
CA PRO A 503 8.60 4.28 -20.05
C PRO A 503 7.91 3.22 -19.17
N GLY A 504 6.93 3.64 -18.38
CA GLY A 504 6.17 2.75 -17.53
C GLY A 504 5.51 3.44 -16.36
N VAL A 505 5.07 2.63 -15.40
CA VAL A 505 4.42 3.07 -14.15
C VAL A 505 5.27 2.63 -12.96
N VAL A 506 5.58 3.55 -12.06
CA VAL A 506 6.18 3.24 -10.75
C VAL A 506 5.10 3.38 -9.69
N ALA A 507 4.79 2.29 -9.02
CA ALA A 507 3.73 2.23 -8.03
C ALA A 507 4.31 2.13 -6.60
N LEU A 508 4.20 3.21 -5.83
CA LEU A 508 4.62 3.28 -4.43
C LEU A 508 3.47 2.79 -3.55
N VAL A 509 3.52 1.53 -3.14
CA VAL A 509 2.37 0.82 -2.58
C VAL A 509 2.36 0.80 -1.06
N GLY A 510 1.35 1.40 -0.46
CA GLY A 510 0.95 1.23 0.93
C GLY A 510 1.93 1.76 1.98
N CYS A 511 2.38 0.87 2.85
CA CYS A 511 3.20 1.21 4.00
C CYS A 511 4.56 1.81 3.63
N ALA A 512 4.90 2.95 4.25
CA ALA A 512 6.22 3.56 4.17
C ALA A 512 6.53 4.19 5.56
N ASN A 513 7.07 3.38 6.46
CA ASN A 513 7.25 3.74 7.88
C ASN A 513 8.71 3.68 8.34
N TYR A 514 9.62 3.58 7.39
CA TYR A 514 11.04 3.74 7.65
C TYR A 514 11.36 5.25 7.75
N PRO A 515 12.12 5.71 8.74
CA PRO A 515 12.32 7.14 8.98
C PRO A 515 12.96 7.88 7.81
N ALA A 516 14.13 7.42 7.36
CA ALA A 516 14.75 7.94 6.14
C ALA A 516 13.88 7.70 4.90
N GLY A 517 12.91 6.79 5.00
CA GLY A 517 11.96 6.47 3.95
C GLY A 517 11.09 7.64 3.51
N VAL A 518 10.89 8.64 4.34
CA VAL A 518 10.21 9.89 3.92
C VAL A 518 10.95 10.51 2.76
N GLY A 519 12.23 10.79 2.91
CA GLY A 519 13.09 11.31 1.84
C GLY A 519 13.29 10.33 0.69
N ASP A 520 13.50 9.05 0.99
CA ASP A 520 13.72 8.01 -0.01
C ASP A 520 12.52 7.83 -0.95
N VAL A 521 11.30 7.77 -0.38
CA VAL A 521 10.06 7.61 -1.18
C VAL A 521 9.86 8.81 -2.10
N ALA A 522 10.10 10.03 -1.59
CA ALA A 522 10.04 11.24 -2.40
C ALA A 522 11.12 11.25 -3.49
N ALA A 523 12.36 10.84 -3.18
CA ALA A 523 13.45 10.76 -4.14
C ALA A 523 13.16 9.73 -5.25
N ILE A 524 12.59 8.58 -4.91
CA ILE A 524 12.13 7.58 -5.91
C ILE A 524 11.06 8.23 -6.81
N ALA A 525 10.06 8.84 -6.21
CA ALA A 525 8.99 9.48 -6.97
C ALA A 525 9.55 10.55 -7.93
N GLU A 526 10.39 11.46 -7.43
CA GLU A 526 10.95 12.56 -8.21
C GLU A 526 11.84 12.08 -9.35
N GLU A 527 12.73 11.11 -9.10
CA GLU A 527 13.63 10.56 -10.13
C GLU A 527 12.83 10.01 -11.32
N PHE A 528 11.75 9.26 -11.05
CA PHE A 528 10.93 8.66 -12.11
C PHE A 528 9.95 9.66 -12.75
N LEU A 529 9.46 10.66 -12.03
CA LEU A 529 8.71 11.78 -12.62
C LEU A 529 9.55 12.55 -13.62
N LYS A 530 10.80 12.91 -13.28
CA LYS A 530 11.77 13.55 -14.19
C LYS A 530 12.06 12.70 -15.43
N ARG A 531 11.99 11.38 -15.32
CA ARG A 531 12.16 10.42 -16.42
C ARG A 531 10.86 10.12 -17.17
N ARG A 532 9.80 10.87 -16.91
CA ARG A 532 8.52 10.75 -17.62
C ARG A 532 7.79 9.42 -17.38
N PHE A 533 8.09 8.72 -16.30
CA PHE A 533 7.21 7.66 -15.81
C PHE A 533 5.94 8.25 -15.20
N ILE A 534 4.89 7.45 -15.14
CA ILE A 534 3.73 7.73 -14.31
C ILE A 534 4.07 7.22 -12.90
N VAL A 535 3.94 8.07 -11.89
CA VAL A 535 4.14 7.67 -10.50
C VAL A 535 2.81 7.64 -9.79
N VAL A 536 2.49 6.49 -9.21
CA VAL A 536 1.23 6.28 -8.47
C VAL A 536 1.55 5.90 -7.03
N ALA A 537 0.93 6.56 -6.07
CA ALA A 537 1.16 6.35 -4.66
C ALA A 537 -0.15 6.08 -3.90
N SER A 538 -0.04 5.41 -2.75
CA SER A 538 -1.14 5.15 -1.82
C SER A 538 -0.68 5.15 -0.36
N GLY A 539 -1.60 5.31 0.56
CA GLY A 539 -1.37 5.17 2.00
C GLY A 539 -0.20 6.02 2.52
N CYS A 540 0.64 5.43 3.37
CA CYS A 540 1.79 6.13 3.95
C CYS A 540 2.83 6.57 2.91
N SER A 541 2.96 5.89 1.77
CA SER A 541 3.86 6.33 0.69
C SER A 541 3.43 7.68 0.12
N ALA A 542 2.13 7.88 -0.09
CA ALA A 542 1.61 9.16 -0.54
C ALA A 542 1.85 10.28 0.50
N MET A 543 1.73 9.98 1.80
CA MET A 543 2.05 10.94 2.87
C MET A 543 3.54 11.32 2.88
N ASN A 544 4.44 10.33 2.74
CA ASN A 544 5.88 10.57 2.75
C ASN A 544 6.33 11.48 1.59
N ILE A 545 5.74 11.31 0.40
CA ILE A 545 5.98 12.20 -0.74
C ILE A 545 5.63 13.65 -0.39
N ALA A 546 4.52 13.87 0.33
CA ALA A 546 4.10 15.20 0.74
C ALA A 546 5.04 15.85 1.76
N MET A 547 5.65 15.05 2.65
CA MET A 547 6.48 15.52 3.76
C MET A 547 7.89 15.95 3.36
N THR A 548 8.27 15.81 2.10
CA THR A 548 9.59 16.22 1.59
C THR A 548 9.45 17.48 0.74
N ARG A 549 10.21 18.52 1.08
CA ARG A 549 10.28 19.78 0.35
C ARG A 549 11.64 19.97 -0.29
N ASP A 550 11.66 20.66 -1.42
CA ASP A 550 12.89 21.10 -2.08
C ASP A 550 13.44 22.42 -1.49
N GLU A 551 14.48 22.96 -2.13
CA GLU A 551 15.11 24.22 -1.73
C GLU A 551 14.17 25.43 -1.86
N GLU A 552 13.18 25.37 -2.74
CA GLU A 552 12.15 26.39 -2.93
C GLU A 552 10.98 26.23 -1.94
N GLY A 553 10.99 25.21 -1.09
CA GLY A 553 9.96 24.91 -0.09
C GLY A 553 8.72 24.22 -0.66
N GLN A 554 8.77 23.74 -1.90
CA GLN A 554 7.67 23.03 -2.57
C GLN A 554 7.85 21.51 -2.45
N ASN A 555 6.73 20.77 -2.35
CA ASN A 555 6.75 19.32 -2.46
C ASN A 555 6.31 18.84 -3.86
N LEU A 556 6.38 17.54 -4.07
CA LEU A 556 6.10 16.97 -5.41
C LEU A 556 4.64 17.13 -5.84
N TYR A 557 3.67 17.19 -4.90
CA TYR A 557 2.26 17.41 -5.25
C TYR A 557 1.96 18.83 -5.72
N GLU A 558 2.81 19.79 -5.36
CA GLU A 558 2.74 21.17 -5.84
C GLU A 558 3.41 21.31 -7.22
N LYS A 559 4.48 20.54 -7.47
CA LYS A 559 5.30 20.63 -8.68
C LYS A 559 4.77 19.83 -9.88
N TYR A 560 4.15 18.68 -9.61
CA TYR A 560 3.76 17.74 -10.66
C TYR A 560 2.23 17.61 -10.77
N PRO A 561 1.71 17.42 -11.99
CA PRO A 561 0.27 17.23 -12.19
C PRO A 561 -0.24 15.94 -11.57
N GLY A 562 -1.51 15.90 -11.16
CA GLY A 562 -2.17 14.73 -10.57
C GLY A 562 -2.73 13.73 -11.60
N ASN A 563 -2.48 13.93 -12.89
CA ASN A 563 -3.02 13.11 -13.97
C ASN A 563 -2.27 11.78 -14.09
N PHE A 564 -2.98 10.74 -14.51
CA PHE A 564 -2.38 9.46 -14.86
C PHE A 564 -1.80 9.54 -16.27
N ASP A 565 -0.69 10.29 -16.42
CA ASP A 565 0.03 10.55 -17.67
C ASP A 565 1.54 10.67 -17.40
N ALA A 566 2.31 10.78 -18.47
CA ALA A 566 3.76 10.90 -18.47
C ALA A 566 4.29 12.03 -17.57
N GLY A 567 4.93 11.70 -16.47
CA GLY A 567 5.41 12.65 -15.45
C GLY A 567 4.32 13.13 -14.50
N GLY A 568 3.18 12.44 -14.43
CA GLY A 568 2.13 12.70 -13.46
C GLY A 568 2.35 11.95 -12.14
N LEU A 569 1.96 12.59 -11.03
CA LEU A 569 2.00 12.05 -9.67
C LEU A 569 0.59 11.85 -9.14
N VAL A 570 0.18 10.60 -9.04
CA VAL A 570 -1.18 10.20 -8.66
C VAL A 570 -1.22 9.70 -7.23
N ASN A 571 -2.09 10.25 -6.38
CA ASN A 571 -2.47 9.65 -5.11
C ASN A 571 -3.83 8.97 -5.26
N VAL A 572 -3.88 7.64 -5.19
CA VAL A 572 -5.15 6.89 -5.29
C VAL A 572 -5.94 6.89 -3.99
N GLY A 573 -5.29 7.08 -2.84
CA GLY A 573 -5.95 7.12 -1.53
C GLY A 573 -5.28 6.23 -0.48
N SER A 574 -6.07 5.59 0.34
CA SER A 574 -5.62 4.70 1.41
C SER A 574 -5.06 3.37 0.89
N CYS A 575 -4.70 2.44 1.79
CA CYS A 575 -4.21 1.11 1.41
C CYS A 575 -5.23 0.31 0.57
N VAL A 576 -6.53 0.44 0.83
CA VAL A 576 -7.55 -0.27 0.04
C VAL A 576 -7.59 0.23 -1.40
N SER A 577 -7.20 1.46 -1.64
CA SER A 577 -7.08 2.04 -2.99
C SER A 577 -5.91 1.48 -3.81
N ASN A 578 -5.02 0.63 -3.23
CA ASN A 578 -3.99 -0.08 -4.02
C ASN A 578 -4.58 -0.93 -5.15
N SER A 579 -5.80 -1.42 -4.99
CA SER A 579 -6.50 -2.14 -6.06
C SER A 579 -6.64 -1.31 -7.34
N HIS A 580 -6.73 0.01 -7.25
CA HIS A 580 -6.80 0.88 -8.42
C HIS A 580 -5.48 0.98 -9.17
N ILE A 581 -4.35 0.76 -8.50
CA ILE A 581 -3.03 0.71 -9.14
C ILE A 581 -2.91 -0.52 -10.03
N THR A 582 -3.14 -1.69 -9.47
CA THR A 582 -3.11 -2.94 -10.24
C THR A 582 -4.28 -3.04 -11.21
N GLY A 583 -5.43 -2.48 -10.84
CA GLY A 583 -6.59 -2.32 -11.70
C GLY A 583 -6.29 -1.52 -12.99
N ALA A 584 -5.45 -0.50 -12.92
CA ALA A 584 -5.00 0.23 -14.11
C ALA A 584 -4.25 -0.68 -15.10
N ALA A 585 -3.37 -1.55 -14.62
CA ALA A 585 -2.67 -2.51 -15.48
C ALA A 585 -3.63 -3.53 -16.11
N ILE A 586 -4.62 -4.02 -15.34
CA ILE A 586 -5.68 -4.89 -15.85
C ILE A 586 -6.48 -4.17 -16.93
N LYS A 587 -6.85 -2.92 -16.72
CA LYS A 587 -7.59 -2.10 -17.70
C LYS A 587 -6.78 -1.85 -18.98
N ILE A 588 -5.46 -1.66 -18.91
CA ILE A 588 -4.61 -1.56 -20.10
C ILE A 588 -4.73 -2.83 -20.94
N ALA A 589 -4.65 -4.00 -20.33
CA ALA A 589 -4.81 -5.27 -21.03
C ALA A 589 -6.23 -5.44 -21.60
N ASN A 590 -7.26 -5.04 -20.88
CA ASN A 590 -8.64 -5.17 -21.31
C ASN A 590 -9.03 -4.10 -22.36
N ILE A 591 -8.92 -2.81 -22.00
CA ILE A 591 -9.47 -1.71 -22.79
C ILE A 591 -8.60 -1.44 -24.04
N PHE A 592 -7.29 -1.33 -23.84
CA PHE A 592 -6.37 -1.04 -24.93
C PHE A 592 -6.08 -2.28 -25.77
N ALA A 593 -5.63 -3.37 -25.18
CA ALA A 593 -5.24 -4.57 -25.91
C ALA A 593 -6.41 -5.51 -26.26
N LYS A 594 -7.64 -5.15 -25.91
CA LYS A 594 -8.85 -5.91 -26.20
C LYS A 594 -8.78 -7.36 -25.71
N ARG A 595 -8.14 -7.60 -24.56
CA ARG A 595 -8.16 -8.89 -23.90
C ARG A 595 -9.48 -9.02 -23.13
N PRO A 596 -10.24 -10.10 -23.29
CA PRO A 596 -11.43 -10.31 -22.46
C PRO A 596 -11.06 -10.32 -20.98
N LEU A 597 -11.82 -9.61 -20.15
CA LEU A 597 -11.54 -9.47 -18.72
C LEU A 597 -12.22 -10.56 -17.89
N ARG A 598 -13.44 -10.90 -18.24
CA ARG A 598 -14.33 -11.72 -17.44
C ARG A 598 -13.78 -13.12 -17.18
N ALA A 599 -13.33 -13.38 -15.94
CA ALA A 599 -12.72 -14.64 -15.50
C ALA A 599 -11.58 -15.15 -16.41
N ASN A 600 -10.74 -14.24 -16.86
CA ASN A 600 -9.65 -14.54 -17.80
C ASN A 600 -8.29 -14.11 -17.21
N TYR A 601 -7.99 -14.64 -16.04
CA TYR A 601 -6.83 -14.22 -15.25
C TYR A 601 -5.51 -14.40 -15.99
N GLU A 602 -5.29 -15.60 -16.54
CA GLU A 602 -4.00 -15.98 -17.12
C GLU A 602 -3.65 -15.13 -18.35
N GLU A 603 -4.61 -14.88 -19.26
CA GLU A 603 -4.33 -14.07 -20.46
C GLU A 603 -4.08 -12.59 -20.10
N ILE A 604 -4.76 -12.05 -19.09
CA ILE A 604 -4.55 -10.70 -18.61
C ILE A 604 -3.17 -10.58 -17.93
N ALA A 605 -2.85 -11.50 -17.02
CA ALA A 605 -1.57 -11.53 -16.32
C ALA A 605 -0.39 -11.72 -17.29
N ASP A 606 -0.54 -12.61 -18.27
CA ASP A 606 0.47 -12.83 -19.31
C ASP A 606 0.70 -11.57 -20.16
N TYR A 607 -0.37 -10.84 -20.50
CA TYR A 607 -0.23 -9.58 -21.22
C TYR A 607 0.50 -8.51 -20.39
N ILE A 608 0.14 -8.37 -19.11
CA ILE A 608 0.78 -7.43 -18.20
C ILE A 608 2.26 -7.76 -18.06
N TYR A 609 2.60 -9.02 -17.79
CA TYR A 609 3.97 -9.49 -17.66
C TYR A 609 4.83 -9.17 -18.88
N ASN A 610 4.28 -9.35 -20.07
CA ASN A 610 5.03 -9.20 -21.30
C ASN A 610 5.09 -7.77 -21.87
N ARG A 611 4.12 -6.90 -21.52
CA ARG A 611 3.91 -5.63 -22.20
C ARG A 611 3.82 -4.39 -21.31
N VAL A 612 3.32 -4.53 -20.09
CA VAL A 612 3.10 -3.36 -19.23
C VAL A 612 4.31 -3.12 -18.35
N GLY A 613 5.03 -2.04 -18.61
CA GLY A 613 6.23 -1.66 -17.86
C GLY A 613 5.91 -1.09 -16.48
N ALA A 614 5.17 -1.83 -15.64
CA ALA A 614 4.83 -1.43 -14.29
C ALA A 614 5.79 -2.07 -13.26
N VAL A 615 6.22 -1.31 -12.26
CA VAL A 615 7.05 -1.78 -11.14
C VAL A 615 6.44 -1.28 -9.84
N GLY A 616 6.15 -2.21 -8.93
CA GLY A 616 5.73 -1.89 -7.57
C GLY A 616 6.94 -1.63 -6.66
N VAL A 617 6.77 -0.74 -5.69
CA VAL A 617 7.80 -0.43 -4.69
C VAL A 617 7.14 -0.39 -3.31
N ALA A 618 7.57 -1.25 -2.40
CA ALA A 618 7.17 -1.25 -0.99
C ALA A 618 8.36 -0.82 -0.13
N TRP A 619 8.46 0.46 0.15
CA TRP A 619 9.63 1.05 0.82
C TRP A 619 9.33 1.41 2.27
N GLY A 620 9.86 0.62 3.19
CA GLY A 620 9.62 0.81 4.62
C GLY A 620 8.34 0.15 5.13
N ALA A 621 7.89 -0.94 4.50
CA ALA A 621 6.69 -1.65 4.90
C ALA A 621 6.79 -2.21 6.33
N MET A 622 5.73 -2.03 7.12
CA MET A 622 5.64 -2.43 8.52
C MET A 622 4.71 -3.61 8.76
N SER A 623 3.84 -3.91 7.80
CA SER A 623 2.72 -4.83 7.94
C SER A 623 2.80 -5.98 6.94
N GLN A 624 2.27 -7.15 7.33
CA GLN A 624 2.08 -8.32 6.46
C GLN A 624 1.17 -8.03 5.24
N LYS A 625 0.40 -6.96 5.29
CA LYS A 625 -0.38 -6.47 4.14
C LYS A 625 0.51 -6.20 2.92
N ALA A 626 1.73 -5.71 3.14
CA ALA A 626 2.68 -5.50 2.05
C ALA A 626 3.09 -6.82 1.36
N ALA A 627 3.16 -7.93 2.08
CA ALA A 627 3.42 -9.23 1.48
C ALA A 627 2.28 -9.69 0.56
N ALA A 628 1.03 -9.51 1.01
CA ALA A 628 -0.15 -9.87 0.21
C ALA A 628 -0.27 -8.99 -1.04
N ILE A 629 -0.08 -7.67 -0.91
CA ILE A 629 -0.08 -6.73 -2.05
C ILE A 629 1.01 -7.11 -3.05
N ALA A 630 2.24 -7.38 -2.59
CA ALA A 630 3.35 -7.78 -3.45
C ALA A 630 3.07 -9.11 -4.17
N ALA A 631 2.57 -10.12 -3.46
CA ALA A 631 2.23 -11.41 -4.05
C ALA A 631 1.14 -11.30 -5.12
N GLY A 632 0.14 -10.44 -4.91
CA GLY A 632 -0.89 -10.15 -5.92
C GLY A 632 -0.33 -9.41 -7.13
N CYS A 633 0.59 -8.48 -6.95
CA CYS A 633 1.31 -7.84 -8.05
C CYS A 633 2.09 -8.88 -8.88
N TRP A 634 2.81 -9.79 -8.22
CA TRP A 634 3.56 -10.84 -8.93
C TRP A 634 2.70 -11.76 -9.75
N ARG A 635 1.57 -12.19 -9.18
CA ARG A 635 0.66 -13.06 -9.93
C ARG A 635 0.14 -12.40 -11.21
N LEU A 636 0.00 -11.07 -11.18
CA LEU A 636 -0.33 -10.26 -12.34
C LEU A 636 0.87 -9.94 -13.25
N GLY A 637 2.07 -10.43 -12.92
CA GLY A 637 3.27 -10.18 -13.71
C GLY A 637 3.90 -8.80 -13.52
N ILE A 638 3.60 -8.13 -12.40
CA ILE A 638 4.18 -6.84 -12.00
C ILE A 638 5.28 -7.10 -10.96
N PRO A 639 6.57 -6.83 -11.24
CA PRO A 639 7.63 -6.98 -10.26
C PRO A 639 7.52 -5.95 -9.15
N VAL A 640 7.98 -6.32 -7.94
CA VAL A 640 7.97 -5.45 -6.76
C VAL A 640 9.37 -5.38 -6.15
N ILE A 641 9.80 -4.16 -5.83
CA ILE A 641 11.01 -3.89 -5.06
C ILE A 641 10.62 -3.61 -3.61
N VAL A 642 11.27 -4.27 -2.68
CA VAL A 642 11.10 -4.03 -1.24
C VAL A 642 12.40 -3.56 -0.63
N GLY A 643 12.29 -2.72 0.38
CA GLY A 643 13.40 -2.14 1.12
C GLY A 643 12.93 -1.03 2.05
N PRO A 644 13.83 -0.20 2.60
CA PRO A 644 15.24 -0.49 2.83
C PRO A 644 15.44 -1.53 3.93
N HIS A 645 16.67 -1.73 4.41
CA HIS A 645 16.98 -2.86 5.28
C HIS A 645 16.64 -4.20 4.61
N GLY A 646 17.18 -4.41 3.41
CA GLY A 646 16.98 -5.61 2.63
C GLY A 646 17.21 -6.89 3.45
N SER A 647 18.18 -6.91 4.36
CA SER A 647 18.38 -8.00 5.31
C SER A 647 17.16 -8.27 6.19
N LYS A 648 16.41 -7.24 6.58
CA LYS A 648 15.20 -7.37 7.39
C LYS A 648 14.01 -7.87 6.56
N TYR A 649 13.85 -7.34 5.34
CA TYR A 649 12.83 -7.82 4.41
C TYR A 649 13.18 -9.18 3.83
N ARG A 650 14.44 -9.44 3.57
CA ARG A 650 14.96 -10.78 3.23
C ARG A 650 14.60 -11.80 4.29
N ARG A 651 14.71 -11.41 5.57
CA ARG A 651 14.26 -12.25 6.69
C ARG A 651 12.75 -12.48 6.69
N MET A 652 11.95 -11.54 6.18
CA MET A 652 10.49 -11.67 6.15
C MET A 652 9.97 -12.27 4.84
N LEU A 653 10.63 -11.97 3.70
CA LEU A 653 10.09 -12.28 2.39
C LEU A 653 11.11 -12.88 1.41
N LEU A 654 12.30 -12.30 1.18
CA LEU A 654 13.20 -12.72 0.10
C LEU A 654 14.65 -12.27 0.30
N GLY A 655 15.54 -12.80 -0.56
CA GLY A 655 16.95 -12.43 -0.63
C GLY A 655 17.42 -12.04 -2.04
N ASP A 656 18.59 -11.48 -2.12
CA ASP A 656 19.26 -11.05 -3.34
C ASP A 656 20.29 -12.10 -3.78
N LYS A 657 20.22 -12.56 -5.02
CA LYS A 657 21.08 -13.64 -5.53
C LYS A 657 22.56 -13.25 -5.61
N ASP A 658 22.87 -11.96 -5.73
CA ASP A 658 24.22 -11.47 -5.94
C ASP A 658 24.96 -11.16 -4.63
N LYS A 659 24.30 -11.33 -3.49
CA LYS A 659 24.87 -11.10 -2.16
C LYS A 659 24.98 -12.40 -1.39
N GLU A 660 26.02 -13.16 -1.68
CA GLU A 660 26.23 -14.52 -1.13
C GLU A 660 26.22 -14.53 0.40
N ASP A 661 26.74 -13.51 1.05
CA ASP A 661 26.76 -13.42 2.52
C ASP A 661 25.37 -13.29 3.14
N ASP A 662 24.40 -12.74 2.41
CA ASP A 662 23.01 -12.61 2.87
C ASP A 662 22.22 -13.92 2.82
N TRP A 663 22.78 -14.96 2.15
CA TRP A 663 22.20 -16.28 2.04
C TRP A 663 22.71 -17.25 3.09
N LYS A 664 23.46 -16.73 4.05
CA LYS A 664 23.93 -17.46 5.21
C LYS A 664 23.02 -17.17 6.40
N ILE A 665 22.62 -18.21 7.09
CA ILE A 665 21.90 -18.15 8.35
C ILE A 665 22.70 -18.83 9.45
N PHE A 666 22.44 -18.45 10.68
CA PHE A 666 23.05 -19.14 11.83
C PHE A 666 22.16 -20.28 12.28
N ASN A 667 22.74 -21.46 12.37
CA ASN A 667 22.11 -22.57 13.03
C ASN A 667 21.94 -22.24 14.53
N ALA A 668 20.72 -22.24 15.01
CA ALA A 668 20.41 -21.86 16.39
C ALA A 668 20.98 -22.83 17.46
N ARG A 669 21.42 -24.03 17.05
CA ARG A 669 21.98 -25.04 17.99
C ARG A 669 23.46 -24.83 18.26
N ASP A 670 24.24 -24.55 17.24
CA ASP A 670 25.70 -24.54 17.29
C ASP A 670 26.34 -23.23 16.81
N GLY A 671 25.51 -22.31 16.32
CA GLY A 671 25.97 -21.02 15.82
C GLY A 671 26.74 -21.06 14.48
N GLN A 672 26.75 -22.20 13.80
CA GLN A 672 27.41 -22.33 12.51
C GLN A 672 26.64 -21.60 11.41
N GLU A 673 27.37 -20.96 10.51
CA GLU A 673 26.79 -20.38 9.30
C GLU A 673 26.41 -21.49 8.31
N VAL A 674 25.21 -21.41 7.77
CA VAL A 674 24.68 -22.32 6.75
C VAL A 674 24.20 -21.52 5.57
N TYR A 675 24.69 -21.87 4.38
CA TYR A 675 24.23 -21.29 3.12
C TYR A 675 22.91 -21.91 2.68
N VAL A 676 21.90 -21.07 2.41
CA VAL A 676 20.53 -21.53 2.10
C VAL A 676 20.08 -21.25 0.66
N GLY A 677 20.89 -20.53 -0.11
CA GLY A 677 20.65 -20.29 -1.55
C GLY A 677 19.77 -19.07 -1.87
N PRO A 678 19.84 -18.56 -3.11
CA PRO A 678 19.21 -17.33 -3.55
C PRO A 678 17.75 -17.49 -3.99
N ALA A 679 16.97 -16.40 -3.89
CA ALA A 679 15.60 -16.26 -4.36
C ALA A 679 15.51 -15.62 -5.78
N PRO A 680 14.33 -15.65 -6.40
CA PRO A 680 14.13 -15.07 -7.72
C PRO A 680 14.29 -13.55 -7.73
N GLU A 681 15.00 -13.03 -8.73
CA GLU A 681 15.30 -11.61 -8.90
C GLU A 681 14.19 -10.82 -9.63
N HIS A 682 13.52 -11.44 -10.61
CA HIS A 682 12.69 -10.70 -11.56
C HIS A 682 11.30 -10.26 -11.08
N LEU A 683 10.69 -10.98 -10.18
CA LEU A 683 9.37 -10.64 -9.67
C LEU A 683 9.44 -9.93 -8.34
N PHE A 684 10.53 -10.15 -7.60
CA PHE A 684 10.73 -9.58 -6.30
C PHE A 684 12.20 -9.29 -6.06
N TYR A 685 12.49 -8.08 -5.66
CA TYR A 685 13.84 -7.66 -5.39
C TYR A 685 13.92 -6.96 -4.04
N ALA A 686 14.82 -7.40 -3.17
CA ALA A 686 15.08 -6.76 -1.88
C ALA A 686 16.27 -5.83 -2.00
N ALA A 687 16.04 -4.52 -1.95
CA ALA A 687 17.08 -3.50 -2.01
C ALA A 687 17.53 -3.06 -0.62
N GLU A 688 18.85 -2.87 -0.44
CA GLU A 688 19.42 -2.35 0.79
C GLU A 688 19.44 -0.82 0.81
N THR A 689 19.66 -0.20 -0.34
CA THR A 689 19.84 1.24 -0.46
C THR A 689 18.89 1.84 -1.46
N LEU A 690 18.72 3.16 -1.36
CA LEU A 690 17.93 3.94 -2.30
C LEU A 690 18.48 3.83 -3.73
N GLU A 691 19.82 3.93 -3.88
CA GLU A 691 20.50 3.86 -5.18
C GLU A 691 20.24 2.52 -5.87
N GLU A 692 20.32 1.44 -5.11
CA GLU A 692 20.00 0.10 -5.59
C GLU A 692 18.55 0.02 -6.06
N ALA A 693 17.62 0.55 -5.27
CA ALA A 693 16.20 0.58 -5.64
C ALA A 693 15.99 1.37 -6.95
N LEU A 694 16.58 2.55 -7.09
CA LEU A 694 16.46 3.39 -8.29
C LEU A 694 16.95 2.66 -9.55
N VAL A 695 18.10 2.01 -9.48
CA VAL A 695 18.65 1.24 -10.59
C VAL A 695 17.76 0.06 -10.94
N MET A 696 17.26 -0.66 -9.92
CA MET A 696 16.44 -1.85 -10.12
C MET A 696 15.04 -1.52 -10.63
N ILE A 697 14.43 -0.42 -10.25
CA ILE A 697 13.15 0.04 -10.82
C ILE A 697 13.28 0.21 -12.33
N ALA A 698 14.32 0.90 -12.79
CA ALA A 698 14.55 1.09 -14.23
C ALA A 698 14.82 -0.24 -14.95
N LYS A 699 15.60 -1.14 -14.34
CA LYS A 699 15.88 -2.48 -14.87
C LYS A 699 14.61 -3.31 -15.00
N LEU A 700 13.80 -3.38 -13.95
CA LEU A 700 12.59 -4.20 -13.91
C LEU A 700 11.41 -3.60 -14.70
N ALA A 701 11.47 -2.35 -15.12
CA ALA A 701 10.50 -1.76 -16.04
C ALA A 701 10.59 -2.32 -17.47
N MET A 702 11.73 -2.91 -17.85
CA MET A 702 11.89 -3.58 -19.14
C MET A 702 11.06 -4.86 -19.19
N ARG A 703 10.34 -5.05 -20.29
CA ARG A 703 9.44 -6.20 -20.48
C ARG A 703 9.90 -7.09 -21.64
N PRO A 704 9.67 -8.41 -21.59
CA PRO A 704 10.09 -9.33 -22.64
C PRO A 704 9.69 -8.85 -24.03
N ASN A 705 8.48 -8.34 -24.18
CA ASN A 705 7.90 -7.96 -25.46
C ASN A 705 7.80 -6.43 -25.67
N ASP A 706 8.70 -5.67 -25.11
CA ASP A 706 8.84 -4.26 -25.43
C ASP A 706 9.04 -4.04 -26.94
N THR A 707 8.51 -2.95 -27.48
CA THR A 707 8.94 -2.48 -28.81
C THR A 707 10.42 -2.09 -28.77
N SER A 708 11.12 -2.10 -29.89
CA SER A 708 12.53 -1.67 -29.89
C SER A 708 12.70 -0.23 -29.43
N LYS A 709 11.77 0.68 -29.78
CA LYS A 709 11.74 2.05 -29.25
C LYS A 709 11.60 2.07 -27.73
N GLY A 710 10.62 1.36 -27.21
CA GLY A 710 10.38 1.29 -25.76
C GLY A 710 11.54 0.65 -25.00
N ARG A 711 12.15 -0.41 -25.56
CA ARG A 711 13.33 -1.04 -25.01
C ARG A 711 14.50 -0.07 -24.97
N ALA A 712 14.77 0.68 -26.05
CA ALA A 712 15.85 1.65 -26.09
C ALA A 712 15.67 2.76 -25.04
N VAL A 713 14.44 3.28 -24.86
CA VAL A 713 14.14 4.27 -23.83
C VAL A 713 14.40 3.72 -22.42
N LYS A 714 13.86 2.55 -22.10
CA LYS A 714 14.03 1.92 -20.77
C LYS A 714 15.49 1.56 -20.50
N LEU A 715 16.18 1.05 -21.50
CA LEU A 715 17.60 0.72 -21.41
C LEU A 715 18.46 1.96 -21.15
N SER A 716 18.12 3.12 -21.77
CA SER A 716 18.83 4.36 -21.49
C SER A 716 18.67 4.82 -20.05
N HIS A 717 17.47 4.66 -19.44
CA HIS A 717 17.23 4.98 -18.05
C HIS A 717 18.00 4.06 -17.11
N TYR A 718 18.03 2.75 -17.41
CA TYR A 718 18.78 1.77 -16.62
C TYR A 718 20.28 2.07 -16.63
N ILE A 719 20.85 2.30 -17.81
CA ILE A 719 22.27 2.63 -17.98
C ILE A 719 22.63 3.95 -17.29
N ASP A 720 21.81 4.96 -17.47
CA ASP A 720 22.03 6.29 -16.87
C ASP A 720 22.05 6.21 -15.34
N LEU A 721 21.07 5.55 -14.74
CA LEU A 721 21.01 5.36 -13.29
C LEU A 721 22.15 4.48 -12.78
N HIS A 722 22.52 3.44 -13.50
CA HIS A 722 23.66 2.58 -13.15
C HIS A 722 24.98 3.36 -13.18
N LYS A 723 25.20 4.17 -14.20
CA LYS A 723 26.38 5.07 -14.27
C LYS A 723 26.35 6.10 -13.15
N LYS A 724 25.21 6.70 -12.88
CA LYS A 724 25.05 7.73 -11.85
C LYS A 724 25.40 7.21 -10.45
N HIS A 725 24.95 6.01 -10.11
CA HIS A 725 25.06 5.46 -8.75
C HIS A 725 26.24 4.52 -8.56
N TYR A 726 26.65 3.79 -9.60
CA TYR A 726 27.75 2.80 -9.51
C TYR A 726 28.98 3.18 -10.31
N GLY A 727 28.96 4.30 -11.05
CA GLY A 727 30.12 4.81 -11.80
C GLY A 727 30.52 3.99 -13.02
N ALA A 728 29.74 2.98 -13.41
CA ALA A 728 30.07 2.02 -14.47
C ALA A 728 28.87 1.66 -15.34
N MET A 729 29.14 1.10 -16.50
CA MET A 729 28.09 0.47 -17.34
C MET A 729 27.61 -0.82 -16.68
N PRO A 730 26.32 -1.18 -16.84
CA PRO A 730 25.84 -2.51 -16.45
C PRO A 730 26.58 -3.62 -17.22
N ASP A 731 26.92 -4.70 -16.55
CA ASP A 731 27.59 -5.86 -17.16
C ASP A 731 26.63 -6.90 -17.76
N ASP A 732 25.34 -6.73 -17.51
CA ASP A 732 24.24 -7.60 -17.90
C ASP A 732 23.46 -7.13 -19.14
N LEU A 733 23.95 -6.11 -19.85
CA LEU A 733 23.27 -5.53 -21.03
C LEU A 733 22.93 -6.57 -22.11
N HIS A 734 23.76 -7.61 -22.25
CA HIS A 734 23.54 -8.71 -23.20
C HIS A 734 22.26 -9.50 -22.94
N LEU A 735 21.70 -9.42 -21.74
CA LEU A 735 20.41 -10.05 -21.38
C LEU A 735 19.20 -9.20 -21.83
N PHE A 736 19.39 -7.91 -22.06
CA PHE A 736 18.33 -6.96 -22.37
C PHE A 736 18.29 -6.50 -23.81
N VAL A 737 19.43 -6.55 -24.51
CA VAL A 737 19.52 -6.17 -25.92
C VAL A 737 19.26 -7.41 -26.78
N ARG A 738 18.15 -7.40 -27.51
CA ARG A 738 17.76 -8.47 -28.45
C ARG A 738 18.29 -8.20 -29.86
N ARG A 739 18.28 -6.91 -30.26
CA ARG A 739 18.66 -6.44 -31.60
C ARG A 739 19.35 -5.08 -31.52
N GLY A 740 20.08 -4.72 -32.57
CA GLY A 740 20.72 -3.41 -32.65
C GLY A 740 19.76 -2.21 -32.53
N GLN A 741 18.48 -2.38 -32.89
CA GLN A 741 17.45 -1.36 -32.72
C GLN A 741 16.99 -1.15 -31.27
N ASP A 742 17.26 -2.09 -30.38
CA ASP A 742 16.99 -1.95 -28.95
C ASP A 742 18.00 -1.03 -28.25
N ILE A 743 19.13 -0.71 -28.93
CA ILE A 743 20.23 0.06 -28.36
C ILE A 743 19.95 1.56 -28.53
N PRO A 744 20.06 2.37 -27.45
CA PRO A 744 19.98 3.83 -27.56
C PRO A 744 21.03 4.37 -28.53
N PHE A 745 20.60 5.19 -29.47
CA PHE A 745 21.49 5.67 -30.57
C PHE A 745 22.76 6.37 -30.06
N THR A 746 22.62 7.19 -29.02
CA THR A 746 23.74 7.94 -28.43
C THR A 746 24.76 7.09 -27.68
N MET A 747 24.42 5.84 -27.32
CA MET A 747 25.27 4.90 -26.57
C MET A 747 25.68 3.70 -27.41
N LYS A 748 25.40 3.70 -28.72
CA LYS A 748 25.51 2.52 -29.56
C LYS A 748 26.92 1.92 -29.57
N ASP A 749 27.95 2.73 -29.78
CA ASP A 749 29.31 2.27 -29.90
C ASP A 749 29.86 1.68 -28.56
N GLU A 750 29.48 2.28 -27.45
CA GLU A 750 29.87 1.83 -26.11
C GLU A 750 29.20 0.50 -25.77
N ILE A 751 27.90 0.40 -26.03
CA ILE A 751 27.12 -0.81 -25.74
C ILE A 751 27.56 -1.95 -26.66
N MET A 752 27.80 -1.71 -27.95
CA MET A 752 28.24 -2.74 -28.88
C MET A 752 29.57 -3.37 -28.46
N LYS A 753 30.51 -2.59 -27.95
CA LYS A 753 31.80 -3.13 -27.43
C LYS A 753 31.57 -4.10 -26.25
N ILE A 754 30.65 -3.78 -25.37
CA ILE A 754 30.33 -4.64 -24.22
C ILE A 754 29.65 -5.90 -24.70
N LEU A 755 28.71 -5.80 -25.63
CA LEU A 755 28.00 -6.95 -26.20
C LEU A 755 28.92 -7.91 -26.93
N GLU A 756 29.84 -7.38 -27.74
CA GLU A 756 30.87 -8.15 -28.46
C GLU A 756 31.79 -8.88 -27.47
N ALA A 757 32.21 -8.20 -26.40
CA ALA A 757 33.06 -8.82 -25.37
C ALA A 757 32.34 -9.95 -24.60
N LYS A 758 31.01 -9.93 -24.53
CA LYS A 758 30.17 -10.97 -23.93
C LYS A 758 29.76 -12.07 -24.93
N GLY A 759 30.19 -11.98 -26.18
CA GLY A 759 29.80 -12.94 -27.22
C GLY A 759 28.33 -12.87 -27.63
N TRP A 760 27.71 -11.68 -27.47
CA TRP A 760 26.31 -11.46 -27.81
C TRP A 760 26.08 -11.65 -29.33
N VAL A 761 24.98 -12.29 -29.65
CA VAL A 761 24.53 -12.49 -31.04
C VAL A 761 23.12 -11.88 -31.18
N GLU A 762 22.94 -11.11 -32.23
CA GLU A 762 21.66 -10.47 -32.52
C GLU A 762 20.59 -11.52 -32.82
N ASP A 763 19.42 -11.36 -32.17
CA ASP A 763 18.21 -12.12 -32.48
C ASP A 763 17.69 -11.75 -33.87
N ARG A 764 17.97 -12.61 -34.88
CA ARG A 764 17.55 -12.38 -36.27
C ARG A 764 16.06 -12.60 -36.49
N ILE A 765 15.42 -13.34 -35.59
CA ILE A 765 13.99 -13.62 -35.67
C ILE A 765 13.31 -12.94 -34.47
N ALA A 766 12.41 -11.98 -34.77
CA ALA A 766 11.49 -11.54 -33.73
C ALA A 766 10.78 -12.77 -33.20
N SER A 767 10.90 -13.06 -31.91
CA SER A 767 10.09 -14.12 -31.34
C SER A 767 8.62 -13.83 -31.64
N PRO A 768 7.94 -14.62 -32.45
CA PRO A 768 6.56 -14.35 -32.82
C PRO A 768 5.60 -14.62 -31.65
N ASP A 769 6.08 -15.28 -30.60
CA ASP A 769 5.26 -15.72 -29.49
C ASP A 769 5.99 -15.53 -28.14
N PRO A 770 6.21 -14.27 -27.72
CA PRO A 770 6.93 -13.96 -26.48
C PRO A 770 6.08 -14.16 -25.22
N THR A 771 4.85 -14.64 -25.34
CA THR A 771 3.93 -14.85 -24.23
C THR A 771 4.12 -16.23 -23.59
N LEU A 772 3.75 -16.35 -22.32
CA LEU A 772 3.75 -17.63 -21.59
C LEU A 772 2.62 -18.53 -22.04
N LEU A 773 1.52 -17.93 -22.53
CA LEU A 773 0.29 -18.62 -22.92
C LEU A 773 -0.05 -18.38 -24.38
N ARG A 774 -0.67 -19.37 -24.99
CA ARG A 774 -1.48 -19.15 -26.18
C ARG A 774 -2.79 -18.48 -25.76
N ARG A 775 -3.41 -17.71 -26.68
CA ARG A 775 -4.69 -17.06 -26.39
C ARG A 775 -5.74 -18.09 -26.04
N MET A 776 -6.29 -18.01 -24.83
CA MET A 776 -7.24 -19.01 -24.31
C MET A 776 -8.67 -18.70 -24.66
N VAL A 777 -9.02 -17.42 -24.79
CA VAL A 777 -10.38 -16.99 -25.09
C VAL A 777 -10.52 -16.72 -26.58
N ARG A 778 -11.32 -17.53 -27.25
CA ARG A 778 -11.65 -17.31 -28.66
C ARG A 778 -12.61 -16.13 -28.77
N ARG A 779 -12.31 -15.19 -29.69
CA ARG A 779 -13.33 -14.23 -30.11
C ARG A 779 -14.45 -15.00 -30.77
N ARG A 780 -15.71 -14.71 -30.41
CA ARG A 780 -16.84 -15.13 -31.26
C ARG A 780 -16.69 -14.37 -32.56
N GLU A 781 -16.54 -15.10 -33.66
CA GLU A 781 -16.59 -14.58 -35.04
C GLU A 781 -17.93 -13.95 -35.32
#